data_4d521a1d3ae71419d3ce2e1e01d9c56d
#
_entry.id   4d521a1d3ae71419d3ce2e1e01d9c56d
#
_cell.length_a   1.000
_cell.length_b   1.000
_cell.length_c   1.000
_cell.angle_alpha   90.00
_cell.angle_beta   90.00
_cell.angle_gamma   90.00
#
_symmetry.space_group_name_H-M   'P 1'
#
loop_
_entity.id
_entity.type
_entity.pdbx_description
1 polymer ?
#
loop_
_entity_poly.entity_id
_entity_poly.type
_entity_poly.pdbx_seq_one_letter_code
_entity_poly.pdbx_strand_id
1 'polypeptide(L)'
;MTVKQLHKFGGSSLADAECYHRVAHILQTHGHAGDLVVVSAAGKTTNALLELLRLARHGHSYDEQLAQLQAFQLGLVTDTLGESGQPLAHQLESDVHHIDQALAAEPRDCAAIQAFGELWSARLLAALLSKLGAPATALDARDFLLLDDSVQPRPDWGQSSENLHRALAQRPNQRVVITGYFGANGQGRTRLLGRNGSDYSATLIGALAEVTEVTIWTDVAGIYNADPNLLADARLQASLSLDEADQLARLGSPVLHSRTLQPLRQLALALNVRSSYTPDSPFTRILPRGNEQTEPVVTSLSRVTLFRFKGKAPAFQQLCDWLAQQGLPPLAHYDQPLALALTCEQAKALGSELSDQAKSLGLTLLSSGDDYGLVGLVSQHPGRLAGAFSRLLSRSALPCCRHDQALVTLVPAREVTALVESIHRRCAGPRKRIGLVLAGKGNIGSAWLDLFALQQQQLNEEFEAEMRLVGIIGSQHYLIDEAGIDARSGLTRYQDEALEFSSLEWLDQAAAMDLDEVVLLDITASATLALHYPEIVAAGLHLVSANKQAGSGPGAFYQELQRQLSNCHRYWRYNASVGAGLPVFYSIDDLKRSGDAITSVSGVFSGTLSWLFDHFDRGGPFSELVLKAKAEGLTEPDPRDDLSGRDMQRKLLILARELGLNLELEQIELESLVPEALADLPLEQFLARIDELDPVMQAAAEAAKEQGLALRYAASLTIEAGEVKARVGLEQVDQSHPFANLPAGDNQFLFLSKHYPNGLVIQGPGAGREVTAAAVQSDFVAICRRLLH
;
A
#
# COMPACT_ATOMS: atom_id res chain seq x y z
N MET A 1 -16.57 37.59 13.77
CA MET A 1 -17.08 36.56 14.72
C MET A 1 -15.91 35.69 15.08
N THR A 2 -15.59 35.54 16.36
CA THR A 2 -14.57 34.60 16.83
C THR A 2 -15.05 33.17 16.50
N VAL A 3 -14.27 32.45 15.75
CA VAL A 3 -14.53 31.06 15.38
C VAL A 3 -14.63 30.24 16.66
N LYS A 4 -15.80 29.68 16.97
CA LYS A 4 -16.02 28.85 18.17
C LYS A 4 -15.59 27.43 17.82
N GLN A 5 -14.78 26.86 18.67
CA GLN A 5 -14.42 25.43 18.67
C GLN A 5 -15.16 24.71 19.81
N LEU A 6 -15.28 23.40 19.69
CA LEU A 6 -15.83 22.58 20.76
C LEU A 6 -14.80 21.52 21.16
N HIS A 7 -14.51 21.44 22.46
CA HIS A 7 -13.62 20.45 23.07
C HIS A 7 -14.43 19.44 23.88
N LYS A 8 -14.18 18.14 23.68
CA LYS A 8 -14.84 17.11 24.51
C LYS A 8 -13.80 16.36 25.32
N PHE A 9 -14.03 16.15 26.59
CA PHE A 9 -13.19 15.35 27.47
C PHE A 9 -13.93 14.12 27.99
N GLY A 10 -13.30 12.96 27.83
CA GLY A 10 -13.83 11.68 28.33
C GLY A 10 -13.64 11.48 29.85
N GLY A 11 -14.27 10.45 30.38
CA GLY A 11 -14.19 10.16 31.83
C GLY A 11 -12.76 9.85 32.31
N SER A 12 -11.93 9.23 31.49
CA SER A 12 -10.51 8.99 31.78
C SER A 12 -9.70 10.28 31.90
N SER A 13 -10.05 11.31 31.11
CA SER A 13 -9.42 12.64 31.18
C SER A 13 -9.91 13.49 32.39
N LEU A 14 -10.89 12.99 33.12
CA LEU A 14 -11.49 13.64 34.30
C LEU A 14 -11.49 12.72 35.54
N ALA A 15 -10.56 11.75 35.61
CA ALA A 15 -10.58 10.68 36.60
C ALA A 15 -10.21 11.14 38.00
N ASP A 16 -9.38 12.16 38.11
CA ASP A 16 -8.86 12.70 39.38
C ASP A 16 -8.54 14.20 39.25
N ALA A 17 -8.10 14.83 40.36
CA ALA A 17 -7.78 16.26 40.40
C ALA A 17 -6.66 16.66 39.45
N GLU A 18 -5.63 15.81 39.26
CA GLU A 18 -4.54 16.06 38.29
C GLU A 18 -5.06 16.10 36.87
N CYS A 19 -5.98 15.19 36.53
CA CYS A 19 -6.66 15.16 35.24
C CYS A 19 -7.46 16.46 35.00
N TYR A 20 -8.21 16.96 35.98
CA TYR A 20 -8.92 18.24 35.89
C TYR A 20 -7.97 19.42 35.64
N HIS A 21 -6.84 19.49 36.33
CA HIS A 21 -5.83 20.52 36.09
C HIS A 21 -5.21 20.42 34.73
N ARG A 22 -4.94 19.21 34.22
CA ARG A 22 -4.47 18.98 32.84
C ARG A 22 -5.50 19.45 31.81
N VAL A 23 -6.78 19.12 31.99
CA VAL A 23 -7.85 19.61 31.12
C VAL A 23 -7.93 21.13 31.12
N ALA A 24 -7.83 21.77 32.32
CA ALA A 24 -7.82 23.23 32.41
C ALA A 24 -6.61 23.82 31.66
N HIS A 25 -5.43 23.23 31.76
CA HIS A 25 -4.22 23.63 31.06
C HIS A 25 -4.39 23.49 29.53
N ILE A 26 -4.93 22.37 29.06
CA ILE A 26 -5.24 22.15 27.62
C ILE A 26 -6.17 23.25 27.11
N LEU A 27 -7.22 23.58 27.86
CA LEU A 27 -8.18 24.62 27.46
C LEU A 27 -7.56 26.01 27.46
N GLN A 28 -6.53 26.27 28.26
CA GLN A 28 -5.80 27.55 28.26
C GLN A 28 -4.81 27.67 27.11
N THR A 29 -4.17 26.53 26.70
CA THR A 29 -3.10 26.54 25.69
C THR A 29 -3.61 26.27 24.27
N HIS A 30 -4.61 25.40 24.13
CA HIS A 30 -5.17 24.98 22.83
C HIS A 30 -6.59 25.48 22.57
N GLY A 31 -7.26 26.09 23.54
CA GLY A 31 -8.59 26.65 23.40
C GLY A 31 -8.60 28.18 23.33
N HIS A 32 -9.72 28.74 22.93
CA HIS A 32 -9.95 30.19 22.83
C HIS A 32 -11.06 30.61 23.81
N ALA A 33 -11.10 31.89 24.18
CA ALA A 33 -12.19 32.44 24.97
C ALA A 33 -13.50 32.32 24.17
N GLY A 34 -14.50 31.64 24.77
CA GLY A 34 -15.80 31.39 24.14
C GLY A 34 -15.94 30.03 23.42
N ASP A 35 -14.93 29.16 23.49
CA ASP A 35 -15.06 27.77 23.07
C ASP A 35 -16.03 27.01 23.98
N LEU A 36 -16.72 26.02 23.38
CA LEU A 36 -17.60 25.15 24.12
C LEU A 36 -16.82 23.92 24.61
N VAL A 37 -17.22 23.45 25.79
CA VAL A 37 -16.57 22.25 26.37
C VAL A 37 -17.68 21.25 26.73
N VAL A 38 -17.57 20.00 26.24
CA VAL A 38 -18.45 18.89 26.62
C VAL A 38 -17.69 17.92 27.51
N VAL A 39 -18.29 17.53 28.62
CA VAL A 39 -17.68 16.64 29.61
C VAL A 39 -18.48 15.37 29.82
N SER A 40 -17.77 14.26 30.04
CA SER A 40 -18.33 13.02 30.57
C SER A 40 -18.29 13.02 32.08
N ALA A 41 -18.94 12.05 32.71
CA ALA A 41 -18.80 11.77 34.13
C ALA A 41 -17.32 11.44 34.51
N ALA A 42 -16.86 11.85 35.70
CA ALA A 42 -15.50 11.64 36.17
C ALA A 42 -15.20 10.14 36.41
N GLY A 43 -14.11 9.65 35.82
CA GLY A 43 -13.61 8.28 36.02
C GLY A 43 -14.69 7.19 35.85
N LYS A 44 -15.01 6.45 36.90
CA LYS A 44 -15.98 5.35 36.88
C LYS A 44 -17.35 5.75 37.47
N THR A 45 -17.67 7.02 37.58
CA THR A 45 -18.92 7.53 38.21
C THR A 45 -20.18 6.96 37.58
N THR A 46 -20.24 6.88 36.26
CA THR A 46 -21.41 6.30 35.58
C THR A 46 -21.61 4.83 35.94
N ASN A 47 -20.54 4.06 36.09
CA ASN A 47 -20.62 2.66 36.52
C ASN A 47 -21.12 2.54 37.98
N ALA A 48 -20.65 3.43 38.85
CA ALA A 48 -21.13 3.47 40.23
C ALA A 48 -22.63 3.79 40.32
N LEU A 49 -23.11 4.78 39.56
CA LEU A 49 -24.54 5.12 39.49
C LEU A 49 -25.39 3.96 38.91
N LEU A 50 -24.89 3.24 37.92
CA LEU A 50 -25.55 2.04 37.38
C LEU A 50 -25.62 0.91 38.41
N GLU A 51 -24.54 0.73 39.22
CA GLU A 51 -24.54 -0.28 40.27
C GLU A 51 -25.55 0.05 41.39
N LEU A 52 -25.68 1.32 41.79
CA LEU A 52 -26.72 1.77 42.71
C LEU A 52 -28.11 1.43 42.21
N LEU A 53 -28.38 1.72 40.92
CA LEU A 53 -29.67 1.39 40.26
C LEU A 53 -29.91 -0.12 40.24
N ARG A 54 -28.87 -0.92 40.00
CA ARG A 54 -28.96 -2.39 40.00
C ARG A 54 -29.30 -2.93 41.37
N LEU A 55 -28.61 -2.47 42.39
CA LEU A 55 -28.86 -2.87 43.78
C LEU A 55 -30.28 -2.52 44.21
N ALA A 56 -30.70 -1.26 43.99
CA ALA A 56 -32.03 -0.80 44.32
C ALA A 56 -33.12 -1.61 43.61
N ARG A 57 -32.94 -1.98 42.33
CA ARG A 57 -33.91 -2.81 41.60
C ARG A 57 -34.09 -4.20 42.18
N HIS A 58 -33.03 -4.78 42.75
CA HIS A 58 -33.08 -6.10 43.36
C HIS A 58 -33.42 -6.06 44.86
N GLY A 59 -33.70 -4.89 45.39
CA GLY A 59 -33.99 -4.73 46.82
C GLY A 59 -32.79 -4.94 47.76
N HIS A 60 -31.58 -4.82 47.25
CA HIS A 60 -30.36 -4.89 48.01
C HIS A 60 -30.01 -3.52 48.63
N SER A 61 -29.38 -3.49 49.82
CA SER A 61 -28.82 -2.23 50.35
C SER A 61 -27.76 -1.68 49.38
N TYR A 62 -27.77 -0.35 49.25
CA TYR A 62 -26.83 0.42 48.41
C TYR A 62 -26.12 1.54 49.21
N ASP A 63 -26.33 1.60 50.52
CA ASP A 63 -25.84 2.68 51.39
C ASP A 63 -24.32 2.81 51.35
N GLU A 64 -23.60 1.68 51.37
CA GLU A 64 -22.12 1.67 51.32
C GLU A 64 -21.62 2.22 49.97
N GLN A 65 -22.22 1.79 48.85
CA GLN A 65 -21.83 2.23 47.52
C GLN A 65 -22.14 3.71 47.30
N LEU A 66 -23.27 4.19 47.85
CA LEU A 66 -23.64 5.61 47.80
C LEU A 66 -22.64 6.46 48.58
N ALA A 67 -22.29 6.01 49.83
CA ALA A 67 -21.28 6.68 50.65
C ALA A 67 -19.88 6.70 49.96
N GLN A 68 -19.46 5.60 49.29
CA GLN A 68 -18.23 5.55 48.54
C GLN A 68 -18.25 6.53 47.34
N LEU A 69 -19.35 6.60 46.61
CA LEU A 69 -19.51 7.55 45.51
C LEU A 69 -19.46 8.99 45.98
N GLN A 70 -20.15 9.30 47.11
CA GLN A 70 -20.14 10.62 47.76
C GLN A 70 -18.70 11.01 48.16
N ALA A 71 -17.99 10.12 48.88
CA ALA A 71 -16.63 10.36 49.31
C ALA A 71 -15.68 10.61 48.12
N PHE A 72 -15.82 9.83 47.03
CA PHE A 72 -15.02 10.05 45.83
C PHE A 72 -15.28 11.43 45.24
N GLN A 73 -16.53 11.84 45.07
CA GLN A 73 -16.86 13.14 44.46
C GLN A 73 -16.48 14.32 45.35
N LEU A 74 -16.65 14.22 46.67
CA LEU A 74 -16.21 15.23 47.66
C LEU A 74 -14.67 15.35 47.63
N GLY A 75 -13.95 14.21 47.56
CA GLY A 75 -12.49 14.19 47.38
C GLY A 75 -12.07 14.96 46.14
N LEU A 76 -12.69 14.69 44.97
CA LEU A 76 -12.42 15.43 43.74
C LEU A 76 -12.60 16.95 43.89
N VAL A 77 -13.70 17.38 44.53
CA VAL A 77 -13.95 18.81 44.76
C VAL A 77 -12.88 19.42 45.64
N THR A 78 -12.54 18.73 46.75
CA THR A 78 -11.54 19.21 47.74
C THR A 78 -10.14 19.27 47.14
N ASP A 79 -9.71 18.21 46.44
CA ASP A 79 -8.38 18.09 45.86
C ASP A 79 -8.18 19.09 44.69
N THR A 80 -9.26 19.38 43.93
CA THR A 80 -9.21 20.30 42.80
C THR A 80 -9.32 21.75 43.21
N LEU A 81 -10.26 22.09 44.12
CA LEU A 81 -10.60 23.47 44.41
C LEU A 81 -10.12 23.94 45.80
N GLY A 82 -9.80 23.02 46.73
CA GLY A 82 -9.50 23.37 48.10
C GLY A 82 -10.65 24.07 48.80
N GLU A 83 -10.41 25.08 49.62
CA GLU A 83 -11.42 25.85 50.35
C GLU A 83 -12.48 26.51 49.43
N SER A 84 -12.09 26.90 48.19
CA SER A 84 -13.04 27.50 47.21
C SER A 84 -14.08 26.53 46.72
N GLY A 85 -13.95 25.22 46.98
CA GLY A 85 -14.87 24.16 46.59
C GLY A 85 -16.08 23.97 47.54
N GLN A 86 -16.14 24.65 48.73
CA GLN A 86 -17.22 24.45 49.69
C GLN A 86 -18.62 24.61 49.13
N PRO A 87 -18.93 25.62 48.27
CA PRO A 87 -20.30 25.75 47.72
C PRO A 87 -20.67 24.53 46.84
N LEU A 88 -19.72 23.99 46.09
CA LEU A 88 -19.94 22.78 45.27
C LEU A 88 -20.06 21.52 46.12
N ALA A 89 -19.33 21.41 47.20
CA ALA A 89 -19.42 20.31 48.16
C ALA A 89 -20.83 20.24 48.77
N HIS A 90 -21.38 21.37 49.27
CA HIS A 90 -22.75 21.42 49.79
C HIS A 90 -23.80 21.09 48.73
N GLN A 91 -23.60 21.54 47.48
CA GLN A 91 -24.49 21.20 46.39
C GLN A 91 -24.45 19.69 46.07
N LEU A 92 -23.28 19.08 46.08
CA LEU A 92 -23.07 17.65 45.88
C LEU A 92 -23.77 16.82 46.97
N GLU A 93 -23.67 17.22 48.24
CA GLU A 93 -24.38 16.58 49.35
C GLU A 93 -25.91 16.62 49.12
N SER A 94 -26.45 17.77 48.68
CA SER A 94 -27.86 17.88 48.32
C SER A 94 -28.22 16.96 47.13
N ASP A 95 -27.38 16.90 46.10
CA ASP A 95 -27.59 16.03 44.94
C ASP A 95 -27.58 14.53 45.34
N VAL A 96 -26.68 14.12 46.23
CA VAL A 96 -26.62 12.75 46.79
C VAL A 96 -27.90 12.40 47.55
N HIS A 97 -28.41 13.34 48.35
CA HIS A 97 -29.68 13.16 49.03
C HIS A 97 -30.88 12.99 48.04
N HIS A 98 -30.87 13.76 46.92
CA HIS A 98 -31.84 13.58 45.84
C HIS A 98 -31.72 12.22 45.16
N ILE A 99 -30.47 11.71 44.93
CA ILE A 99 -30.23 10.39 44.38
C ILE A 99 -30.79 9.31 45.31
N ASP A 100 -30.55 9.40 46.59
CA ASP A 100 -31.06 8.46 47.59
C ASP A 100 -32.61 8.39 47.56
N GLN A 101 -33.28 9.55 47.57
CA GLN A 101 -34.74 9.64 47.46
C GLN A 101 -35.24 9.04 46.14
N ALA A 102 -34.55 9.31 45.01
CA ALA A 102 -34.91 8.80 43.71
C ALA A 102 -34.72 7.28 43.59
N LEU A 103 -33.71 6.70 44.25
CA LEU A 103 -33.47 5.25 44.34
C LEU A 103 -34.54 4.54 45.13
N ALA A 104 -35.10 5.18 46.16
CA ALA A 104 -36.18 4.67 46.99
C ALA A 104 -37.57 4.77 46.32
N ALA A 105 -37.74 5.67 45.31
CA ALA A 105 -39.04 5.92 44.66
C ALA A 105 -39.39 4.82 43.61
N GLU A 106 -40.72 4.66 43.37
CA GLU A 106 -41.24 3.82 42.30
C GLU A 106 -42.29 4.60 41.49
N PRO A 107 -42.24 4.68 40.12
CA PRO A 107 -41.15 4.19 39.30
C PRO A 107 -39.89 5.06 39.40
N ARG A 108 -38.71 4.43 39.32
CA ARG A 108 -37.40 5.13 39.37
C ARG A 108 -37.11 5.85 38.04
N ASP A 109 -36.70 7.12 38.10
CA ASP A 109 -36.14 7.82 36.96
C ASP A 109 -34.62 7.49 36.81
N CYS A 110 -34.36 6.35 36.21
CA CYS A 110 -32.99 5.85 36.04
C CYS A 110 -32.12 6.80 35.19
N ALA A 111 -32.68 7.52 34.27
CA ALA A 111 -31.97 8.44 33.39
C ALA A 111 -31.53 9.72 34.18
N ALA A 112 -32.42 10.24 35.00
CA ALA A 112 -32.12 11.39 35.85
C ALA A 112 -31.00 11.10 36.86
N ILE A 113 -31.00 9.88 37.46
CA ILE A 113 -29.93 9.46 38.38
C ILE A 113 -28.58 9.39 37.64
N GLN A 114 -28.53 8.79 36.45
CA GLN A 114 -27.30 8.70 35.71
C GLN A 114 -26.74 10.07 35.28
N ALA A 115 -27.59 11.06 35.02
CA ALA A 115 -27.18 12.40 34.60
C ALA A 115 -26.34 13.17 35.63
N PHE A 116 -26.38 12.79 36.92
CA PHE A 116 -25.59 13.48 37.95
C PHE A 116 -24.09 13.41 37.71
N GLY A 117 -23.58 12.34 37.10
CA GLY A 117 -22.14 12.20 36.84
C GLY A 117 -21.60 13.33 35.97
N GLU A 118 -22.25 13.65 34.87
CA GLU A 118 -21.89 14.73 33.97
C GLU A 118 -22.15 16.12 34.58
N LEU A 119 -23.23 16.27 35.38
CA LEU A 119 -23.51 17.50 36.09
C LEU A 119 -22.38 17.87 37.06
N TRP A 120 -21.92 16.91 37.86
CA TRP A 120 -20.81 17.13 38.78
C TRP A 120 -19.52 17.50 38.06
N SER A 121 -19.20 16.78 37.01
CA SER A 121 -18.02 17.09 36.15
C SER A 121 -18.08 18.48 35.54
N ALA A 122 -19.24 18.89 34.99
CA ALA A 122 -19.38 20.19 34.35
C ALA A 122 -19.25 21.34 35.37
N ARG A 123 -19.86 21.19 36.54
CA ARG A 123 -19.77 22.18 37.60
C ARG A 123 -18.35 22.30 38.15
N LEU A 124 -17.66 21.18 38.40
CA LEU A 124 -16.30 21.16 38.91
C LEU A 124 -15.31 21.80 37.94
N LEU A 125 -15.38 21.44 36.66
CA LEU A 125 -14.49 22.02 35.65
C LEU A 125 -14.75 23.51 35.47
N ALA A 126 -16.00 23.96 35.42
CA ALA A 126 -16.36 25.38 35.30
C ALA A 126 -15.82 26.19 36.50
N ALA A 127 -15.94 25.65 37.72
CA ALA A 127 -15.40 26.29 38.91
C ALA A 127 -13.88 26.37 38.91
N LEU A 128 -13.19 25.29 38.49
CA LEU A 128 -11.72 25.28 38.34
C LEU A 128 -11.24 26.32 37.36
N LEU A 129 -11.85 26.37 36.15
CA LEU A 129 -11.49 27.36 35.11
C LEU A 129 -11.66 28.77 35.62
N SER A 130 -12.78 29.06 36.31
CA SER A 130 -13.05 30.38 36.93
C SER A 130 -12.02 30.70 38.00
N LYS A 131 -11.65 29.76 38.88
CA LYS A 131 -10.58 29.91 39.87
C LYS A 131 -9.22 30.24 39.22
N LEU A 132 -8.94 29.67 38.05
CA LEU A 132 -7.72 29.93 37.28
C LEU A 132 -7.78 31.21 36.42
N GLY A 133 -8.80 32.06 36.61
CA GLY A 133 -8.94 33.34 35.91
C GLY A 133 -9.56 33.25 34.50
N ALA A 134 -10.07 32.08 34.09
CA ALA A 134 -10.82 31.92 32.85
C ALA A 134 -12.31 31.82 33.16
N PRO A 135 -13.14 32.87 32.99
CA PRO A 135 -14.54 32.85 33.37
C PRO A 135 -15.29 31.70 32.66
N ALA A 136 -15.90 30.82 33.45
CA ALA A 136 -16.60 29.66 32.90
C ALA A 136 -17.90 29.38 33.69
N THR A 137 -18.88 28.76 33.03
CA THR A 137 -20.16 28.36 33.60
C THR A 137 -20.57 26.98 33.13
N ALA A 138 -21.20 26.22 34.01
CA ALA A 138 -21.82 24.94 33.63
C ALA A 138 -23.17 25.15 32.97
N LEU A 139 -23.48 24.38 31.96
CA LEU A 139 -24.78 24.34 31.26
C LEU A 139 -25.29 22.91 31.22
N ASP A 140 -26.46 22.69 31.77
CA ASP A 140 -27.16 21.40 31.68
C ASP A 140 -27.75 21.21 30.29
N ALA A 141 -27.45 20.08 29.63
CA ALA A 141 -27.95 19.80 28.30
C ALA A 141 -29.51 19.71 28.24
N ARG A 142 -30.17 19.41 29.35
CA ARG A 142 -31.64 19.38 29.44
C ARG A 142 -32.26 20.75 29.21
N ASP A 143 -31.55 21.84 29.46
CA ASP A 143 -32.04 23.21 29.26
C ASP A 143 -32.21 23.57 27.78
N PHE A 144 -31.57 22.84 26.85
CA PHE A 144 -31.59 23.17 25.44
C PHE A 144 -31.76 21.98 24.48
N LEU A 145 -31.26 20.78 24.82
CA LEU A 145 -31.25 19.61 23.94
C LEU A 145 -32.57 18.83 24.08
N LEU A 146 -33.44 19.03 23.11
CA LEU A 146 -34.75 18.36 23.03
C LEU A 146 -34.66 17.05 22.26
N LEU A 147 -35.03 15.93 22.86
CA LEU A 147 -34.94 14.58 22.33
C LEU A 147 -36.33 13.93 22.23
N ASP A 148 -36.55 13.04 21.26
CA ASP A 148 -37.75 12.22 21.17
C ASP A 148 -37.72 11.04 22.16
N ASP A 149 -38.84 10.30 22.26
CA ASP A 149 -39.01 9.16 23.15
C ASP A 149 -38.61 7.80 22.50
N SER A 150 -37.96 7.80 21.34
CA SER A 150 -37.52 6.58 20.69
C SER A 150 -36.42 5.83 21.49
N VAL A 151 -36.20 4.54 21.19
CA VAL A 151 -35.18 3.72 21.84
C VAL A 151 -33.78 4.30 21.64
N GLN A 152 -33.53 4.89 20.47
CA GLN A 152 -32.37 5.69 20.17
C GLN A 152 -32.79 7.14 19.96
N PRO A 153 -32.80 7.96 21.04
CA PRO A 153 -33.36 9.31 20.99
C PRO A 153 -32.75 10.17 19.90
N ARG A 154 -33.60 10.88 19.17
CA ARG A 154 -33.19 11.78 18.08
C ARG A 154 -33.44 13.22 18.50
N PRO A 155 -32.55 14.15 18.16
CA PRO A 155 -32.73 15.56 18.48
C PRO A 155 -33.76 16.22 17.61
N ASP A 156 -34.57 17.11 18.21
CA ASP A 156 -35.24 18.16 17.46
C ASP A 156 -34.21 19.24 17.13
N TRP A 157 -33.72 19.25 15.89
CA TRP A 157 -32.65 20.14 15.44
C TRP A 157 -33.01 21.61 15.57
N GLY A 158 -34.19 22.00 15.13
CA GLY A 158 -34.62 23.40 15.11
C GLY A 158 -34.74 23.97 16.52
N GLN A 159 -35.52 23.33 17.33
CA GLN A 159 -35.82 23.81 18.69
C GLN A 159 -34.55 23.72 19.59
N SER A 160 -33.75 22.67 19.45
CA SER A 160 -32.52 22.54 20.22
C SER A 160 -31.46 23.60 19.83
N SER A 161 -31.33 23.94 18.54
CA SER A 161 -30.44 25.03 18.10
C SER A 161 -30.89 26.39 18.63
N GLU A 162 -32.17 26.75 18.51
CA GLU A 162 -32.70 28.00 19.05
C GLU A 162 -32.46 28.12 20.57
N ASN A 163 -32.77 27.06 21.32
CA ASN A 163 -32.57 27.01 22.75
C ASN A 163 -31.10 27.16 23.13
N LEU A 164 -30.20 26.45 22.43
CA LEU A 164 -28.75 26.56 22.67
C LEU A 164 -28.23 27.98 22.41
N HIS A 165 -28.58 28.58 21.27
CA HIS A 165 -28.19 29.95 20.94
C HIS A 165 -28.69 30.95 21.98
N ARG A 166 -29.93 30.78 22.48
CA ARG A 166 -30.47 31.60 23.57
C ARG A 166 -29.69 31.44 24.87
N ALA A 167 -29.35 30.19 25.23
CA ALA A 167 -28.57 29.92 26.43
C ALA A 167 -27.13 30.48 26.34
N LEU A 168 -26.51 30.42 25.17
CA LEU A 168 -25.18 30.98 24.93
C LEU A 168 -25.19 32.52 24.91
N ALA A 169 -26.24 33.15 24.39
CA ALA A 169 -26.38 34.61 24.38
C ALA A 169 -26.46 35.22 25.80
N GLN A 170 -26.96 34.46 26.77
CA GLN A 170 -27.00 34.86 28.20
C GLN A 170 -25.63 34.78 28.89
N ARG A 171 -24.60 34.18 28.24
CA ARG A 171 -23.27 33.93 28.82
C ARG A 171 -22.16 34.52 27.95
N PRO A 172 -22.20 35.83 27.64
CA PRO A 172 -21.21 36.44 26.78
C PRO A 172 -19.81 36.40 27.40
N ASN A 173 -18.81 36.07 26.59
CA ASN A 173 -17.38 36.03 27.01
C ASN A 173 -17.07 35.03 28.14
N GLN A 174 -17.91 34.03 28.36
CA GLN A 174 -17.64 32.93 29.26
C GLN A 174 -17.43 31.64 28.47
N ARG A 175 -16.55 30.78 28.95
CA ARG A 175 -16.44 29.41 28.45
C ARG A 175 -17.59 28.58 29.03
N VAL A 176 -18.32 27.90 28.16
CA VAL A 176 -19.48 27.11 28.59
C VAL A 176 -19.11 25.66 28.64
N VAL A 177 -19.19 25.08 29.85
CA VAL A 177 -18.96 23.64 30.10
C VAL A 177 -20.31 22.94 30.14
N ILE A 178 -20.56 22.09 29.14
CA ILE A 178 -21.86 21.47 28.87
C ILE A 178 -21.82 20.00 29.27
N THR A 179 -22.88 19.51 29.88
CA THR A 179 -23.04 18.08 30.17
C THR A 179 -23.19 17.26 28.90
N GLY A 180 -22.41 16.20 28.74
CA GLY A 180 -22.61 15.19 27.68
C GLY A 180 -23.68 14.17 28.03
N TYR A 181 -23.86 13.12 27.17
CA TYR A 181 -24.57 11.88 27.40
C TYR A 181 -26.12 11.96 27.43
N PHE A 182 -26.75 13.08 27.71
CA PHE A 182 -28.20 13.18 27.84
C PHE A 182 -28.79 14.51 27.33
N GLY A 183 -30.11 14.57 27.23
CA GLY A 183 -30.95 15.75 27.03
C GLY A 183 -32.29 15.55 27.72
N ALA A 184 -33.33 16.31 27.32
CA ALA A 184 -34.69 16.17 27.83
C ALA A 184 -35.70 15.90 26.69
N ASN A 185 -36.79 15.20 26.98
CA ASN A 185 -37.95 15.14 26.08
C ASN A 185 -38.89 16.36 26.24
N GLY A 186 -39.91 16.45 25.40
CA GLY A 186 -40.90 17.54 25.46
C GLY A 186 -41.65 17.67 26.76
N GLN A 187 -41.55 16.71 27.69
CA GLN A 187 -42.12 16.74 29.02
C GLN A 187 -41.11 17.08 30.12
N GLY A 188 -39.85 17.43 29.73
CA GLY A 188 -38.75 17.72 30.65
C GLY A 188 -38.13 16.48 31.31
N ARG A 189 -38.47 15.25 30.87
CA ARG A 189 -37.88 14.01 31.38
C ARG A 189 -36.52 13.78 30.76
N THR A 190 -35.52 13.35 31.58
CA THR A 190 -34.19 13.03 31.09
C THR A 190 -34.21 11.87 30.10
N ARG A 191 -33.52 12.03 28.97
CA ARG A 191 -33.31 11.01 27.93
C ARG A 191 -31.81 10.82 27.70
N LEU A 192 -31.35 9.55 27.78
CA LEU A 192 -29.93 9.19 27.57
C LEU A 192 -29.65 8.95 26.09
N LEU A 193 -28.55 9.41 25.59
CA LEU A 193 -28.11 9.20 24.20
C LEU A 193 -27.48 7.83 23.95
N GLY A 194 -27.30 7.02 25.01
CA GLY A 194 -26.77 5.66 24.91
C GLY A 194 -25.25 5.58 24.92
N ARG A 195 -24.70 4.44 24.48
CA ARG A 195 -23.25 4.17 24.49
C ARG A 195 -22.50 5.24 23.69
N ASN A 196 -21.34 5.69 24.18
CA ASN A 196 -20.54 6.81 23.64
C ASN A 196 -21.35 8.12 23.50
N GLY A 197 -22.38 8.28 24.37
CA GLY A 197 -23.30 9.39 24.29
C GLY A 197 -22.64 10.76 24.44
N SER A 198 -21.52 10.88 25.19
CA SER A 198 -20.81 12.16 25.34
C SER A 198 -20.04 12.57 24.07
N ASP A 199 -19.49 11.62 23.29
CA ASP A 199 -18.86 11.91 21.99
C ASP A 199 -19.92 12.33 20.97
N TYR A 200 -21.06 11.63 20.96
CA TYR A 200 -22.21 12.03 20.14
C TYR A 200 -22.79 13.38 20.58
N SER A 201 -22.88 13.67 21.88
CA SER A 201 -23.26 15.00 22.39
C SER A 201 -22.33 16.09 21.85
N ALA A 202 -21.03 15.86 21.88
CA ALA A 202 -20.04 16.84 21.42
C ALA A 202 -20.23 17.21 19.94
N THR A 203 -20.36 16.21 19.06
CA THR A 203 -20.56 16.46 17.64
C THR A 203 -21.95 17.06 17.36
N LEU A 204 -22.98 16.62 18.08
CA LEU A 204 -24.33 17.16 17.99
C LEU A 204 -24.38 18.63 18.44
N ILE A 205 -23.82 18.94 19.62
CA ILE A 205 -23.77 20.30 20.15
C ILE A 205 -22.91 21.20 19.26
N GLY A 206 -21.78 20.67 18.76
CA GLY A 206 -20.94 21.35 17.77
C GLY A 206 -21.69 21.74 16.52
N ALA A 207 -22.52 20.83 16.02
CA ALA A 207 -23.38 21.07 14.88
C ALA A 207 -24.50 22.08 15.17
N LEU A 208 -25.19 21.97 16.34
CA LEU A 208 -26.23 22.91 16.77
C LEU A 208 -25.71 24.33 17.02
N ALA A 209 -24.45 24.47 17.48
CA ALA A 209 -23.80 25.74 17.72
C ALA A 209 -23.02 26.28 16.50
N GLU A 210 -23.04 25.57 15.37
CA GLU A 210 -22.36 25.92 14.13
C GLU A 210 -20.85 26.23 14.33
N VAL A 211 -20.15 25.38 15.14
CA VAL A 211 -18.70 25.51 15.33
C VAL A 211 -17.97 25.07 14.06
N THR A 212 -16.72 25.47 13.91
CA THR A 212 -15.91 25.08 12.73
C THR A 212 -15.27 23.70 12.88
N GLU A 213 -14.95 23.30 14.11
CA GLU A 213 -14.38 21.99 14.39
C GLU A 213 -14.72 21.51 15.81
N VAL A 214 -14.70 20.18 15.96
CA VAL A 214 -14.86 19.49 17.23
C VAL A 214 -13.56 18.73 17.54
N THR A 215 -13.06 18.83 18.76
CA THR A 215 -11.89 18.05 19.22
C THR A 215 -12.31 17.11 20.34
N ILE A 216 -12.15 15.82 20.11
CA ILE A 216 -12.29 14.77 21.13
C ILE A 216 -10.91 14.52 21.73
N TRP A 217 -10.77 14.81 23.00
CA TRP A 217 -9.60 14.52 23.82
C TRP A 217 -9.78 13.16 24.52
N THR A 218 -8.86 12.25 24.22
CA THR A 218 -8.90 10.86 24.71
C THR A 218 -7.51 10.44 25.23
N ASP A 219 -7.30 9.16 25.54
CA ASP A 219 -6.04 8.59 26.01
C ASP A 219 -5.07 8.20 24.88
N VAL A 220 -5.54 8.21 23.63
CA VAL A 220 -4.71 7.92 22.44
C VAL A 220 -4.50 9.17 21.57
N ALA A 221 -3.39 9.20 20.82
CA ALA A 221 -3.06 10.36 19.96
C ALA A 221 -4.01 10.50 18.76
N GLY A 222 -4.68 9.42 18.34
CA GLY A 222 -5.59 9.43 17.21
C GLY A 222 -5.87 8.00 16.70
N ILE A 223 -6.15 7.88 15.43
CA ILE A 223 -6.41 6.62 14.74
C ILE A 223 -5.13 6.16 14.06
N TYR A 224 -4.74 4.91 14.29
CA TYR A 224 -3.58 4.27 13.69
C TYR A 224 -3.98 3.40 12.51
N ASN A 225 -3.05 3.13 11.58
CA ASN A 225 -3.31 2.24 10.45
C ASN A 225 -3.48 0.76 10.82
N ALA A 226 -3.22 0.41 12.08
CA ALA A 226 -3.55 -0.86 12.74
C ALA A 226 -3.58 -0.64 14.26
N ASP A 227 -4.01 -1.63 15.03
CA ASP A 227 -3.96 -1.56 16.50
C ASP A 227 -2.50 -1.56 17.01
N PRO A 228 -2.01 -0.48 17.64
CA PRO A 228 -0.63 -0.40 18.12
C PRO A 228 -0.32 -1.38 19.26
N ASN A 229 -1.34 -1.96 19.92
CA ASN A 229 -1.14 -3.03 20.88
C ASN A 229 -0.86 -4.40 20.23
N LEU A 230 -1.27 -4.57 18.97
CA LEU A 230 -1.03 -5.78 18.19
C LEU A 230 0.22 -5.64 17.32
N LEU A 231 0.46 -4.46 16.77
CA LEU A 231 1.52 -4.20 15.78
C LEU A 231 2.37 -3.00 16.20
N ALA A 232 3.64 -3.26 16.52
CA ALA A 232 4.57 -2.23 17.01
C ALA A 232 4.92 -1.17 15.94
N ASP A 233 4.77 -1.49 14.66
CA ASP A 233 5.00 -0.62 13.51
C ASP A 233 3.74 0.11 13.02
N ALA A 234 2.64 0.02 13.79
CA ALA A 234 1.43 0.79 13.50
C ALA A 234 1.71 2.30 13.53
N ARG A 235 1.22 3.02 12.50
CA ARG A 235 1.47 4.45 12.32
C ARG A 235 0.19 5.26 12.49
N LEU A 236 0.33 6.43 13.12
CA LEU A 236 -0.75 7.39 13.31
C LEU A 236 -1.19 7.95 11.93
N GLN A 237 -2.48 7.91 11.66
CA GLN A 237 -3.07 8.54 10.48
C GLN A 237 -3.27 10.03 10.72
N ALA A 238 -2.59 10.88 9.95
CA ALA A 238 -2.71 12.33 10.09
C ALA A 238 -4.11 12.83 9.67
N SER A 239 -4.73 12.17 8.68
CA SER A 239 -6.08 12.51 8.23
C SER A 239 -6.84 11.29 7.75
N LEU A 240 -8.17 11.34 7.87
CA LEU A 240 -9.11 10.37 7.32
C LEU A 240 -10.29 11.12 6.70
N SER A 241 -10.95 10.53 5.70
CA SER A 241 -12.26 10.99 5.27
C SER A 241 -13.34 10.58 6.28
N LEU A 242 -14.47 11.28 6.26
CA LEU A 242 -15.62 10.95 7.10
C LEU A 242 -16.17 9.54 6.77
N ASP A 243 -16.03 9.11 5.51
CA ASP A 243 -16.51 7.79 5.07
C ASP A 243 -15.58 6.67 5.59
N GLU A 244 -14.26 6.86 5.54
CA GLU A 244 -13.29 5.93 6.15
C GLU A 244 -13.51 5.82 7.66
N ALA A 245 -13.67 6.95 8.34
CA ALA A 245 -13.93 6.99 9.78
C ALA A 245 -15.24 6.26 10.15
N ASP A 246 -16.30 6.39 9.35
CA ASP A 246 -17.57 5.68 9.57
C ASP A 246 -17.41 4.16 9.38
N GLN A 247 -16.67 3.73 8.36
CA GLN A 247 -16.37 2.30 8.18
C GLN A 247 -15.55 1.74 9.35
N LEU A 248 -14.51 2.45 9.81
CA LEU A 248 -13.73 2.05 10.98
C LEU A 248 -14.61 1.93 12.23
N ALA A 249 -15.48 2.91 12.46
CA ALA A 249 -16.41 2.91 13.59
C ALA A 249 -17.41 1.72 13.55
N ARG A 250 -17.88 1.35 12.36
CA ARG A 250 -18.75 0.18 12.14
C ARG A 250 -18.01 -1.14 12.33
N LEU A 251 -16.76 -1.21 11.88
CA LEU A 251 -15.94 -2.42 11.91
C LEU A 251 -15.21 -2.62 13.25
N GLY A 252 -15.53 -1.84 14.28
CA GLY A 252 -15.12 -2.08 15.66
C GLY A 252 -13.90 -1.30 16.13
N SER A 253 -13.53 -0.21 15.47
CA SER A 253 -12.52 0.72 16.01
C SER A 253 -12.94 1.20 17.41
N PRO A 254 -12.08 1.08 18.43
CA PRO A 254 -12.43 1.49 19.80
C PRO A 254 -12.49 3.01 19.96
N VAL A 255 -11.93 3.78 19.04
CA VAL A 255 -11.72 5.24 19.16
C VAL A 255 -12.97 6.02 18.74
N LEU A 256 -13.74 5.51 17.79
CA LEU A 256 -14.91 6.20 17.22
C LEU A 256 -16.17 5.34 17.24
N HIS A 257 -17.32 6.01 17.30
CA HIS A 257 -18.62 5.37 17.12
C HIS A 257 -19.37 6.02 15.96
N SER A 258 -20.05 5.23 15.12
CA SER A 258 -20.73 5.73 13.91
C SER A 258 -21.76 6.84 14.19
N ARG A 259 -22.47 6.79 15.33
CA ARG A 259 -23.38 7.88 15.73
C ARG A 259 -22.66 9.22 15.94
N THR A 260 -21.44 9.21 16.43
CA THR A 260 -20.60 10.42 16.62
C THR A 260 -20.36 11.14 15.29
N LEU A 261 -20.31 10.42 14.18
CA LEU A 261 -20.02 10.96 12.86
C LEU A 261 -21.29 11.52 12.13
N GLN A 262 -22.50 11.12 12.55
CA GLN A 262 -23.72 11.55 11.88
C GLN A 262 -23.93 13.08 11.84
N PRO A 263 -23.74 13.85 12.93
CA PRO A 263 -23.90 15.30 12.90
C PRO A 263 -22.90 16.00 11.99
N LEU A 264 -21.68 15.44 11.85
CA LEU A 264 -20.61 16.00 11.03
C LEU A 264 -20.94 15.96 9.54
N ARG A 265 -21.67 14.93 9.07
CA ARG A 265 -22.10 14.81 7.66
C ARG A 265 -23.04 15.94 7.23
N GLN A 266 -23.87 16.45 8.13
CA GLN A 266 -24.88 17.46 7.81
C GLN A 266 -24.27 18.84 7.58
N LEU A 267 -23.19 19.20 8.31
CA LEU A 267 -22.62 20.56 8.33
C LEU A 267 -21.18 20.64 7.87
N ALA A 268 -20.62 19.56 7.30
CA ALA A 268 -19.25 19.49 6.84
C ALA A 268 -18.18 19.91 7.91
N LEU A 269 -18.44 19.55 9.17
CA LEU A 269 -17.54 19.85 10.30
C LEU A 269 -16.32 18.94 10.32
N ALA A 270 -15.17 19.48 10.70
CA ALA A 270 -13.98 18.69 10.99
C ALA A 270 -14.04 18.12 12.41
N LEU A 271 -13.54 16.87 12.58
CA LEU A 271 -13.36 16.23 13.88
C LEU A 271 -11.88 15.92 14.10
N ASN A 272 -11.33 16.40 15.22
CA ASN A 272 -9.97 16.08 15.65
C ASN A 272 -10.04 15.04 16.78
N VAL A 273 -9.16 14.04 16.73
CA VAL A 273 -8.95 13.06 17.80
C VAL A 273 -7.53 13.26 18.34
N ARG A 274 -7.41 13.66 19.60
CA ARG A 274 -6.14 14.07 20.22
C ARG A 274 -5.95 13.44 21.61
N SER A 275 -4.70 13.24 21.99
CA SER A 275 -4.36 12.77 23.35
C SER A 275 -4.43 13.91 24.38
N SER A 276 -5.17 13.66 25.46
CA SER A 276 -5.17 14.56 26.62
C SER A 276 -3.91 14.44 27.48
N TYR A 277 -3.09 13.39 27.28
CA TYR A 277 -1.82 13.18 27.98
C TYR A 277 -0.63 13.83 27.26
N THR A 278 -0.68 13.90 25.95
CA THR A 278 0.35 14.49 25.09
C THR A 278 -0.30 15.46 24.09
N PRO A 279 -0.81 16.61 24.55
CA PRO A 279 -1.63 17.49 23.70
C PRO A 279 -0.89 18.11 22.51
N ASP A 280 0.44 18.23 22.58
CA ASP A 280 1.28 18.78 21.50
C ASP A 280 1.72 17.74 20.45
N SER A 281 1.39 16.46 20.68
CA SER A 281 1.72 15.39 19.73
C SER A 281 0.88 15.47 18.45
N PRO A 282 1.38 14.89 17.34
CA PRO A 282 0.57 14.69 16.13
C PRO A 282 -0.75 13.97 16.46
N PHE A 283 -1.81 14.29 15.71
CA PHE A 283 -3.16 13.78 15.94
C PHE A 283 -3.89 13.48 14.63
N THR A 284 -5.01 12.77 14.71
CA THR A 284 -5.85 12.45 13.55
C THR A 284 -6.91 13.52 13.32
N ARG A 285 -7.01 14.00 12.07
CA ARG A 285 -8.05 14.92 11.62
C ARG A 285 -9.02 14.22 10.66
N ILE A 286 -10.29 14.19 10.99
CA ILE A 286 -11.35 13.63 10.15
C ILE A 286 -12.02 14.77 9.40
N LEU A 287 -11.99 14.69 8.06
CA LEU A 287 -12.46 15.74 7.17
C LEU A 287 -13.67 15.23 6.35
N PRO A 288 -14.59 16.12 5.95
CA PRO A 288 -15.72 15.77 5.09
C PRO A 288 -15.30 15.11 3.77
N ARG A 289 -14.17 15.55 3.21
CA ARG A 289 -13.48 14.92 2.08
C ARG A 289 -12.05 14.63 2.54
N GLY A 290 -11.61 13.38 2.40
CA GLY A 290 -10.24 12.99 2.75
C GLY A 290 -9.21 13.61 1.81
N ASN A 291 -7.95 13.62 2.24
CA ASN A 291 -6.80 13.82 1.35
C ASN A 291 -6.63 12.58 0.47
N GLU A 292 -6.21 12.76 -0.78
CA GLU A 292 -5.95 11.65 -1.73
C GLU A 292 -4.82 10.68 -1.30
N GLN A 293 -4.11 10.98 -0.21
CA GLN A 293 -2.94 10.25 0.28
C GLN A 293 -3.15 9.57 1.65
N THR A 294 -4.34 9.05 1.94
CA THR A 294 -4.54 8.27 3.17
C THR A 294 -4.04 6.83 2.99
N GLU A 295 -3.24 6.35 3.96
CA GLU A 295 -2.83 4.94 4.00
C GLU A 295 -4.02 4.06 4.39
N PRO A 296 -4.10 2.82 3.86
CA PRO A 296 -5.12 1.87 4.27
C PRO A 296 -5.03 1.56 5.78
N VAL A 297 -6.19 1.38 6.42
CA VAL A 297 -6.29 1.08 7.85
C VAL A 297 -6.83 -0.33 8.05
N VAL A 298 -6.10 -1.16 8.79
CA VAL A 298 -6.54 -2.51 9.17
C VAL A 298 -7.24 -2.44 10.52
N THR A 299 -8.45 -3.00 10.59
CA THR A 299 -9.23 -3.10 11.82
C THR A 299 -9.73 -4.52 12.03
N SER A 300 -10.01 -4.90 13.26
CA SER A 300 -10.53 -6.23 13.55
C SER A 300 -11.44 -6.26 14.76
N LEU A 301 -12.32 -7.25 14.77
CA LEU A 301 -13.07 -7.69 15.95
C LEU A 301 -12.66 -9.12 16.24
N SER A 302 -12.18 -9.38 17.44
CA SER A 302 -11.75 -10.71 17.88
C SER A 302 -12.87 -11.74 17.86
N ARG A 303 -14.10 -11.29 18.07
CA ARG A 303 -15.31 -12.12 18.05
C ARG A 303 -16.50 -11.39 17.47
N VAL A 304 -17.24 -12.11 16.61
CA VAL A 304 -18.54 -11.72 16.08
C VAL A 304 -19.47 -12.93 16.08
N THR A 305 -20.77 -12.70 16.17
CA THR A 305 -21.76 -13.75 16.03
C THR A 305 -22.14 -13.92 14.55
N LEU A 306 -21.82 -15.08 14.00
CA LEU A 306 -22.16 -15.48 12.63
C LEU A 306 -23.47 -16.28 12.62
N PHE A 307 -24.46 -15.80 11.87
CA PHE A 307 -25.73 -16.48 11.64
C PHE A 307 -25.76 -17.05 10.23
N ARG A 308 -26.14 -18.31 10.09
CA ARG A 308 -26.29 -18.98 8.79
C ARG A 308 -27.76 -19.35 8.56
N PHE A 309 -28.23 -19.11 7.35
CA PHE A 309 -29.64 -19.30 6.98
C PHE A 309 -29.78 -20.24 5.78
N LYS A 310 -30.96 -20.84 5.69
CA LYS A 310 -31.45 -21.54 4.49
C LYS A 310 -32.70 -20.82 3.98
N GLY A 311 -32.75 -20.53 2.69
CA GLY A 311 -33.85 -19.84 2.07
C GLY A 311 -33.51 -19.22 0.73
N LYS A 312 -34.27 -18.21 0.32
CA LYS A 312 -34.08 -17.49 -0.94
C LYS A 312 -33.29 -16.19 -0.69
N ALA A 313 -32.37 -15.83 -1.59
CA ALA A 313 -31.59 -14.59 -1.49
C ALA A 313 -32.44 -13.32 -1.35
N PRO A 314 -33.57 -13.11 -2.06
CA PRO A 314 -34.39 -11.92 -1.86
C PRO A 314 -34.99 -11.79 -0.43
N ALA A 315 -35.36 -12.90 0.19
CA ALA A 315 -35.85 -12.90 1.57
C ALA A 315 -34.71 -12.58 2.57
N PHE A 316 -33.52 -13.07 2.27
CA PHE A 316 -32.32 -12.77 3.07
C PHE A 316 -31.95 -11.28 2.97
N GLN A 317 -32.01 -10.68 1.78
CA GLN A 317 -31.84 -9.23 1.62
C GLN A 317 -32.85 -8.43 2.43
N GLN A 318 -34.14 -8.82 2.43
CA GLN A 318 -35.16 -8.17 3.26
C GLN A 318 -34.84 -8.26 4.76
N LEU A 319 -34.24 -9.36 5.22
CA LEU A 319 -33.77 -9.49 6.60
C LEU A 319 -32.62 -8.51 6.90
N CYS A 320 -31.67 -8.36 6.00
CA CYS A 320 -30.57 -7.38 6.14
C CYS A 320 -31.10 -5.94 6.15
N ASP A 321 -32.07 -5.63 5.28
CA ASP A 321 -32.69 -4.31 5.21
C ASP A 321 -33.49 -4.00 6.50
N TRP A 322 -34.21 -4.98 7.04
CA TRP A 322 -34.86 -4.84 8.32
C TRP A 322 -33.89 -4.55 9.46
N LEU A 323 -32.76 -5.27 9.54
CA LEU A 323 -31.71 -5.00 10.51
C LEU A 323 -31.16 -3.57 10.38
N ALA A 324 -30.92 -3.11 9.15
CA ALA A 324 -30.47 -1.75 8.89
C ALA A 324 -31.49 -0.70 9.34
N GLN A 325 -32.79 -0.94 9.14
CA GLN A 325 -33.89 -0.06 9.62
C GLN A 325 -33.96 -0.01 11.15
N GLN A 326 -33.58 -1.12 11.84
CA GLN A 326 -33.48 -1.13 13.31
C GLN A 326 -32.21 -0.42 13.82
N GLY A 327 -31.37 0.12 12.91
CA GLY A 327 -30.08 0.73 13.25
C GLY A 327 -28.97 -0.28 13.57
N LEU A 328 -29.14 -1.53 13.15
CA LEU A 328 -28.20 -2.66 13.38
C LEU A 328 -27.76 -3.30 12.06
N PRO A 329 -27.18 -2.52 11.10
CA PRO A 329 -26.76 -3.09 9.83
C PRO A 329 -25.74 -4.21 10.07
N PRO A 330 -25.80 -5.34 9.30
CA PRO A 330 -24.80 -6.40 9.41
C PRO A 330 -23.38 -5.88 9.14
N LEU A 331 -22.40 -6.38 9.90
CA LEU A 331 -20.97 -6.10 9.70
C LEU A 331 -20.46 -6.68 8.38
N ALA A 332 -20.98 -7.85 8.01
CA ALA A 332 -20.78 -8.51 6.73
C ALA A 332 -21.98 -9.39 6.42
N HIS A 333 -22.33 -9.56 5.15
CA HIS A 333 -23.35 -10.51 4.71
C HIS A 333 -22.92 -11.21 3.43
N TYR A 334 -23.42 -12.43 3.23
CA TYR A 334 -23.02 -13.34 2.15
C TYR A 334 -24.26 -14.01 1.55
N ASP A 335 -24.35 -14.00 0.23
CA ASP A 335 -25.46 -14.63 -0.51
C ASP A 335 -25.24 -16.13 -0.76
N GLN A 336 -23.98 -16.58 -0.70
CA GLN A 336 -23.60 -17.99 -0.85
C GLN A 336 -22.37 -18.29 0.01
N PRO A 337 -22.54 -19.00 1.15
CA PRO A 337 -23.81 -19.35 1.80
C PRO A 337 -24.54 -18.13 2.35
N LEU A 338 -25.90 -18.20 2.51
CA LEU A 338 -26.65 -17.13 3.15
C LEU A 338 -26.19 -17.00 4.60
N ALA A 339 -25.45 -15.94 4.90
CA ALA A 339 -24.90 -15.71 6.23
C ALA A 339 -24.72 -14.22 6.51
N LEU A 340 -24.91 -13.82 7.77
CA LEU A 340 -24.63 -12.45 8.22
C LEU A 340 -23.89 -12.46 9.56
N ALA A 341 -23.10 -11.43 9.80
CA ALA A 341 -22.37 -11.23 11.03
C ALA A 341 -22.84 -9.97 11.76
N LEU A 342 -23.00 -10.10 13.07
CA LEU A 342 -23.29 -9.01 14.00
C LEU A 342 -22.25 -9.02 15.12
N THR A 343 -22.09 -7.89 15.83
CA THR A 343 -21.34 -7.91 17.07
C THR A 343 -22.05 -8.83 18.09
N CYS A 344 -21.30 -9.44 19.01
CA CYS A 344 -21.88 -10.30 20.05
C CYS A 344 -22.92 -9.55 20.91
N GLU A 345 -22.79 -8.24 21.07
CA GLU A 345 -23.75 -7.41 21.80
C GLU A 345 -25.05 -7.20 21.00
N GLN A 346 -24.94 -6.87 19.71
CA GLN A 346 -26.11 -6.75 18.83
C GLN A 346 -26.89 -8.06 18.76
N ALA A 347 -26.17 -9.18 18.61
CA ALA A 347 -26.75 -10.50 18.60
C ALA A 347 -27.52 -10.83 19.91
N LYS A 348 -26.94 -10.48 21.07
CA LYS A 348 -27.61 -10.64 22.38
C LYS A 348 -28.82 -9.71 22.54
N ALA A 349 -28.72 -8.47 22.07
CA ALA A 349 -29.81 -7.50 22.16
C ALA A 349 -31.04 -7.92 21.33
N LEU A 350 -30.82 -8.48 20.14
CA LEU A 350 -31.90 -8.98 19.26
C LEU A 350 -32.54 -10.26 19.81
N GLY A 351 -31.83 -11.08 20.58
CA GLY A 351 -32.36 -12.28 21.19
C GLY A 351 -33.11 -13.19 20.18
N SER A 352 -34.39 -13.48 20.45
CA SER A 352 -35.26 -14.28 19.53
C SER A 352 -35.81 -13.49 18.35
N GLU A 353 -35.83 -12.16 18.40
CA GLU A 353 -36.47 -11.32 17.36
C GLU A 353 -35.88 -11.58 15.97
N LEU A 354 -34.58 -11.75 15.86
CA LEU A 354 -33.90 -12.08 14.58
C LEU A 354 -34.44 -13.40 14.00
N SER A 355 -34.62 -14.42 14.84
CA SER A 355 -35.09 -15.74 14.43
C SER A 355 -36.55 -15.67 14.00
N ASP A 356 -37.38 -14.88 14.70
CA ASP A 356 -38.81 -14.74 14.43
C ASP A 356 -39.01 -13.92 13.14
N GLN A 357 -38.23 -12.85 12.95
CA GLN A 357 -38.25 -12.08 11.71
C GLN A 357 -37.77 -12.92 10.51
N ALA A 358 -36.71 -13.71 10.68
CA ALA A 358 -36.24 -14.61 9.63
C ALA A 358 -37.31 -15.63 9.22
N LYS A 359 -37.99 -16.25 10.17
CA LYS A 359 -39.09 -17.17 9.89
C LYS A 359 -40.26 -16.49 9.16
N SER A 360 -40.64 -15.26 9.54
CA SER A 360 -41.73 -14.50 8.85
C SER A 360 -41.42 -14.26 7.38
N LEU A 361 -40.12 -14.16 7.01
CA LEU A 361 -39.62 -13.99 5.65
C LEU A 361 -39.40 -15.33 4.93
N GLY A 362 -39.68 -16.47 5.56
CA GLY A 362 -39.50 -17.80 4.98
C GLY A 362 -38.03 -18.30 5.01
N LEU A 363 -37.21 -17.72 5.88
CA LEU A 363 -35.84 -18.16 6.14
C LEU A 363 -35.81 -19.13 7.33
N THR A 364 -34.91 -20.10 7.28
CA THR A 364 -34.65 -21.00 8.41
C THR A 364 -33.22 -20.72 8.94
N LEU A 365 -33.08 -20.40 10.21
CA LEU A 365 -31.81 -20.27 10.88
C LEU A 365 -31.20 -21.67 11.04
N LEU A 366 -30.02 -21.90 10.47
CA LEU A 366 -29.28 -23.18 10.53
C LEU A 366 -28.37 -23.26 11.73
N SER A 367 -27.63 -22.18 11.98
CA SER A 367 -26.66 -22.09 13.09
C SER A 367 -26.36 -20.65 13.44
N SER A 368 -25.99 -20.44 14.70
CA SER A 368 -25.37 -19.21 15.19
C SER A 368 -24.19 -19.57 16.07
N GLY A 369 -23.10 -18.76 16.03
CA GLY A 369 -21.93 -19.02 16.86
C GLY A 369 -20.97 -17.85 16.89
N ASP A 370 -20.18 -17.77 17.95
CA ASP A 370 -19.22 -16.70 18.24
C ASP A 370 -17.76 -17.09 17.97
N ASP A 371 -17.54 -18.17 17.17
CA ASP A 371 -16.22 -18.73 16.89
C ASP A 371 -15.46 -17.98 15.78
N TYR A 372 -16.07 -16.98 15.18
CA TYR A 372 -15.49 -16.15 14.14
C TYR A 372 -15.09 -14.77 14.67
N GLY A 373 -14.02 -14.24 14.07
CA GLY A 373 -13.68 -12.84 14.17
C GLY A 373 -13.78 -12.18 12.79
N LEU A 374 -13.75 -10.86 12.80
CA LEU A 374 -13.80 -10.04 11.61
C LEU A 374 -12.45 -9.36 11.41
N VAL A 375 -11.98 -9.30 10.16
CA VAL A 375 -10.87 -8.46 9.74
C VAL A 375 -11.32 -7.59 8.59
N GLY A 376 -11.08 -6.28 8.73
CA GLY A 376 -11.43 -5.26 7.77
C GLY A 376 -10.22 -4.45 7.32
N LEU A 377 -10.18 -4.07 6.04
CA LEU A 377 -9.23 -3.14 5.46
C LEU A 377 -10.00 -1.94 4.91
N VAL A 378 -9.83 -0.79 5.54
CA VAL A 378 -10.50 0.46 5.16
C VAL A 378 -9.56 1.30 4.31
N SER A 379 -10.04 1.81 3.18
CA SER A 379 -9.28 2.62 2.22
C SER A 379 -10.23 3.40 1.31
N GLN A 380 -9.80 4.53 0.79
CA GLN A 380 -10.55 5.29 -0.23
C GLN A 380 -10.73 4.48 -1.53
N HIS A 381 -9.77 3.59 -1.83
CA HIS A 381 -9.77 2.79 -3.06
C HIS A 381 -9.68 1.28 -2.77
N PRO A 382 -10.64 0.67 -2.05
CA PRO A 382 -10.55 -0.73 -1.64
C PRO A 382 -10.48 -1.70 -2.83
N GLY A 383 -11.02 -1.32 -3.99
CA GLY A 383 -10.96 -2.11 -5.22
C GLY A 383 -9.55 -2.42 -5.70
N ARG A 384 -8.60 -1.52 -5.51
CA ARG A 384 -7.19 -1.73 -5.87
C ARG A 384 -6.52 -2.79 -4.98
N LEU A 385 -6.96 -2.90 -3.74
CA LEU A 385 -6.40 -3.81 -2.73
C LEU A 385 -7.12 -5.18 -2.68
N ALA A 386 -8.26 -5.32 -3.34
CA ALA A 386 -9.10 -6.51 -3.26
C ALA A 386 -8.36 -7.80 -3.67
N GLY A 387 -7.53 -7.74 -4.72
CA GLY A 387 -6.71 -8.87 -5.16
C GLY A 387 -5.64 -9.28 -4.15
N ALA A 388 -4.94 -8.30 -3.54
CA ALA A 388 -3.95 -8.55 -2.51
C ALA A 388 -4.60 -9.10 -1.24
N PHE A 389 -5.69 -8.47 -0.80
CA PHE A 389 -6.48 -8.89 0.36
C PHE A 389 -6.97 -10.34 0.21
N SER A 390 -7.59 -10.68 -0.93
CA SER A 390 -8.16 -12.02 -1.17
C SER A 390 -7.09 -13.12 -1.20
N ARG A 391 -5.88 -12.84 -1.70
CA ARG A 391 -4.77 -13.81 -1.70
C ARG A 391 -4.25 -14.17 -0.32
N LEU A 392 -4.48 -13.31 0.68
CA LEU A 392 -4.06 -13.56 2.07
C LEU A 392 -5.07 -14.40 2.85
N LEU A 393 -6.28 -14.62 2.31
CA LEU A 393 -7.33 -15.36 2.99
C LEU A 393 -7.00 -16.85 3.04
N SER A 394 -7.13 -17.44 4.24
CA SER A 394 -7.03 -18.90 4.42
C SER A 394 -8.25 -19.62 3.82
N ARG A 395 -8.15 -20.96 3.66
CA ARG A 395 -9.29 -21.78 3.21
C ARG A 395 -10.47 -21.79 4.19
N SER A 396 -10.22 -21.47 5.46
CA SER A 396 -11.21 -21.34 6.54
C SER A 396 -11.90 -19.97 6.57
N ALA A 397 -11.36 -18.97 5.85
CA ALA A 397 -11.96 -17.65 5.75
C ALA A 397 -13.24 -17.68 4.89
N LEU A 398 -14.21 -16.82 5.24
CA LEU A 398 -15.31 -16.54 4.33
C LEU A 398 -14.82 -15.63 3.19
N PRO A 399 -15.52 -15.59 2.04
CA PRO A 399 -15.16 -14.73 0.94
C PRO A 399 -15.04 -13.26 1.35
N CYS A 400 -14.22 -12.48 0.62
CA CYS A 400 -14.12 -11.05 0.84
C CYS A 400 -15.46 -10.36 0.51
N CYS A 401 -16.03 -9.67 1.48
CA CYS A 401 -17.19 -8.80 1.34
C CYS A 401 -16.69 -7.38 1.09
N ARG A 402 -17.18 -6.73 0.04
CA ARG A 402 -16.79 -5.36 -0.32
C ARG A 402 -17.86 -4.36 0.07
N HIS A 403 -17.47 -3.38 0.85
CA HIS A 403 -18.21 -2.17 1.13
C HIS A 403 -17.63 -0.98 0.34
N ASP A 404 -18.27 0.19 0.35
CA ASP A 404 -17.81 1.35 -0.42
C ASP A 404 -16.36 1.73 -0.13
N GLN A 405 -15.99 1.76 1.16
CA GLN A 405 -14.65 2.15 1.64
C GLN A 405 -13.92 1.01 2.38
N ALA A 406 -14.38 -0.25 2.29
CA ALA A 406 -13.79 -1.35 3.04
C ALA A 406 -13.85 -2.69 2.32
N LEU A 407 -12.86 -3.54 2.61
CA LEU A 407 -12.85 -4.97 2.35
C LEU A 407 -12.98 -5.69 3.70
N VAL A 408 -13.90 -6.62 3.82
CA VAL A 408 -14.18 -7.31 5.08
C VAL A 408 -14.21 -8.81 4.85
N THR A 409 -13.65 -9.56 5.79
CA THR A 409 -13.77 -11.02 5.82
C THR A 409 -14.00 -11.52 7.23
N LEU A 410 -14.54 -12.73 7.35
CA LEU A 410 -14.68 -13.46 8.60
C LEU A 410 -13.75 -14.66 8.61
N VAL A 411 -13.01 -14.82 9.67
CA VAL A 411 -12.10 -15.94 9.89
C VAL A 411 -12.34 -16.56 11.26
N PRO A 412 -11.96 -17.84 11.49
CA PRO A 412 -11.94 -18.38 12.84
C PRO A 412 -11.22 -17.44 13.80
N ALA A 413 -11.77 -17.20 14.99
CA ALA A 413 -11.29 -16.21 15.94
C ALA A 413 -9.76 -16.32 16.25
N ARG A 414 -9.24 -17.56 16.22
CA ARG A 414 -7.81 -17.86 16.42
C ARG A 414 -6.89 -17.37 15.28
N GLU A 415 -7.44 -17.07 14.10
CA GLU A 415 -6.69 -16.67 12.91
C GLU A 415 -6.67 -15.13 12.72
N VAL A 416 -7.46 -14.39 13.51
CA VAL A 416 -7.61 -12.93 13.38
C VAL A 416 -6.27 -12.20 13.45
N THR A 417 -5.47 -12.42 14.49
CA THR A 417 -4.19 -11.72 14.68
C THR A 417 -3.23 -11.96 13.54
N ALA A 418 -3.04 -13.24 13.14
CA ALA A 418 -2.14 -13.59 12.04
C ALA A 418 -2.59 -12.97 10.69
N LEU A 419 -3.91 -12.89 10.46
CA LEU A 419 -4.43 -12.24 9.25
C LEU A 419 -4.27 -10.73 9.31
N VAL A 420 -4.49 -10.09 10.46
CA VAL A 420 -4.24 -8.64 10.65
C VAL A 420 -2.79 -8.30 10.35
N GLU A 421 -1.82 -9.05 10.90
CA GLU A 421 -0.39 -8.87 10.62
C GLU A 421 -0.07 -9.00 9.12
N SER A 422 -0.63 -10.03 8.47
CA SER A 422 -0.39 -10.29 7.05
C SER A 422 -0.97 -9.20 6.15
N ILE A 423 -2.20 -8.73 6.45
CA ILE A 423 -2.85 -7.64 5.70
C ILE A 423 -2.13 -6.31 5.96
N HIS A 424 -1.77 -6.01 7.22
CA HIS A 424 -1.03 -4.79 7.52
C HIS A 424 0.28 -4.74 6.74
N ARG A 425 1.10 -5.78 6.83
CA ARG A 425 2.40 -5.87 6.12
C ARG A 425 2.26 -5.70 4.61
N ARG A 426 1.19 -6.26 4.02
CA ARG A 426 1.01 -6.28 2.55
C ARG A 426 0.25 -5.09 2.00
N CYS A 427 -0.72 -4.56 2.75
CA CYS A 427 -1.67 -3.57 2.24
C CYS A 427 -1.61 -2.21 2.95
N ALA A 428 -1.11 -2.17 4.20
CA ALA A 428 -1.07 -0.96 5.02
C ALA A 428 0.30 -0.67 5.62
N GLY A 429 1.28 -1.55 5.39
CA GLY A 429 2.68 -1.38 5.82
C GLY A 429 3.40 -0.27 5.05
N PRO A 430 4.63 0.06 5.45
CA PRO A 430 5.44 1.01 4.72
C PRO A 430 5.62 0.56 3.27
N ARG A 431 5.70 1.53 2.34
CA ARG A 431 6.01 1.23 0.94
C ARG A 431 7.29 0.40 0.89
N LYS A 432 7.30 -0.66 0.08
CA LYS A 432 8.52 -1.45 -0.15
C LYS A 432 9.63 -0.56 -0.67
N ARG A 433 10.82 -0.73 -0.09
CA ARG A 433 12.03 0.01 -0.47
C ARG A 433 12.89 -0.89 -1.36
N ILE A 434 13.08 -0.48 -2.61
CA ILE A 434 13.87 -1.21 -3.61
C ILE A 434 15.14 -0.42 -3.90
N GLY A 435 16.29 -1.00 -3.55
CA GLY A 435 17.60 -0.46 -3.87
C GLY A 435 18.07 -0.86 -5.26
N LEU A 436 18.68 0.07 -5.98
CA LEU A 436 19.27 -0.14 -7.29
C LEU A 436 20.78 0.07 -7.21
N VAL A 437 21.55 -0.91 -7.66
CA VAL A 437 23.01 -0.84 -7.76
C VAL A 437 23.36 -0.89 -9.24
N LEU A 438 23.97 0.18 -9.76
CA LEU A 438 24.37 0.30 -11.16
C LEU A 438 25.83 -0.12 -11.32
N ALA A 439 26.10 -1.21 -12.02
CA ALA A 439 27.44 -1.58 -12.49
C ALA A 439 27.63 -1.13 -13.95
N GLY A 440 28.61 -0.26 -14.16
CA GLY A 440 28.90 0.32 -15.48
C GLY A 440 28.40 1.76 -15.63
N LYS A 441 29.34 2.71 -15.52
CA LYS A 441 29.11 4.17 -15.59
C LYS A 441 29.43 4.81 -16.94
N GLY A 442 29.57 3.97 -17.98
CA GLY A 442 29.85 4.42 -19.36
C GLY A 442 28.62 5.04 -20.04
N ASN A 443 28.67 5.09 -21.39
CA ASN A 443 27.63 5.72 -22.19
C ASN A 443 26.20 5.24 -21.89
N ILE A 444 25.99 3.91 -21.79
CA ILE A 444 24.66 3.34 -21.52
C ILE A 444 24.25 3.60 -20.05
N GLY A 445 25.20 3.44 -19.11
CA GLY A 445 24.93 3.70 -17.69
C GLY A 445 24.53 5.15 -17.40
N SER A 446 25.23 6.10 -18.03
CA SER A 446 24.86 7.52 -17.94
C SER A 446 23.46 7.78 -18.53
N ALA A 447 23.12 7.21 -19.70
CA ALA A 447 21.78 7.34 -20.26
C ALA A 447 20.69 6.71 -19.38
N TRP A 448 21.01 5.58 -18.71
CA TRP A 448 20.08 4.96 -17.78
C TRP A 448 19.83 5.82 -16.55
N LEU A 449 20.86 6.47 -15.99
CA LEU A 449 20.72 7.40 -14.86
C LEU A 449 19.81 8.58 -15.22
N ASP A 450 19.99 9.15 -16.41
CA ASP A 450 19.12 10.24 -16.91
C ASP A 450 17.66 9.76 -17.04
N LEU A 451 17.44 8.58 -17.61
CA LEU A 451 16.12 7.98 -17.77
C LEU A 451 15.45 7.68 -16.42
N PHE A 452 16.20 7.08 -15.49
CA PHE A 452 15.69 6.76 -14.16
C PHE A 452 15.33 8.03 -13.39
N ALA A 453 16.15 9.08 -13.44
CA ALA A 453 15.88 10.36 -12.80
C ALA A 453 14.58 11.02 -13.31
N LEU A 454 14.21 10.79 -14.57
CA LEU A 454 12.95 11.28 -15.15
C LEU A 454 11.73 10.45 -14.72
N GLN A 455 11.91 9.14 -14.54
CA GLN A 455 10.79 8.21 -14.32
C GLN A 455 10.61 7.79 -12.84
N GLN A 456 11.58 8.03 -11.97
CA GLN A 456 11.60 7.55 -10.59
C GLN A 456 10.31 7.88 -9.83
N GLN A 457 9.84 9.12 -9.92
CA GLN A 457 8.62 9.52 -9.22
C GLN A 457 7.40 8.76 -9.75
N GLN A 458 7.25 8.67 -11.08
CA GLN A 458 6.15 7.93 -11.70
C GLN A 458 6.17 6.45 -11.31
N LEU A 459 7.35 5.82 -11.31
CA LEU A 459 7.51 4.42 -10.91
C LEU A 459 7.16 4.21 -9.43
N ASN A 460 7.59 5.12 -8.55
CA ASN A 460 7.24 5.08 -7.14
C ASN A 460 5.72 5.16 -6.91
N GLU A 461 5.01 5.97 -7.70
CA GLU A 461 3.55 6.10 -7.66
C GLU A 461 2.86 4.87 -8.27
N GLU A 462 3.30 4.40 -9.44
CA GLU A 462 2.72 3.25 -10.16
C GLU A 462 2.80 1.97 -9.32
N PHE A 463 3.94 1.74 -8.67
CA PHE A 463 4.19 0.51 -7.91
C PHE A 463 3.93 0.64 -6.40
N GLU A 464 3.53 1.81 -5.91
CA GLU A 464 3.37 2.10 -4.48
C GLU A 464 4.63 1.68 -3.67
N ALA A 465 5.81 1.85 -4.26
CA ALA A 465 7.12 1.46 -3.71
C ALA A 465 8.06 2.65 -3.70
N GLU A 466 9.14 2.58 -2.96
CA GLU A 466 10.21 3.56 -2.96
C GLU A 466 11.45 2.96 -3.63
N MET A 467 11.75 3.43 -4.85
CA MET A 467 12.90 2.98 -5.63
C MET A 467 14.04 3.99 -5.46
N ARG A 468 15.21 3.52 -5.01
CA ARG A 468 16.39 4.36 -4.76
C ARG A 468 17.60 3.83 -5.51
N LEU A 469 18.35 4.70 -6.17
CA LEU A 469 19.72 4.37 -6.56
C LEU A 469 20.56 4.36 -5.27
N VAL A 470 21.12 3.23 -4.89
CA VAL A 470 21.92 3.05 -3.66
C VAL A 470 23.37 2.69 -3.93
N GLY A 471 23.73 2.41 -5.19
CA GLY A 471 25.10 2.07 -5.54
C GLY A 471 25.47 2.37 -6.98
N ILE A 472 26.71 2.76 -7.19
CA ILE A 472 27.36 2.87 -8.49
C ILE A 472 28.70 2.15 -8.43
N ILE A 473 28.93 1.20 -9.36
CA ILE A 473 30.14 0.36 -9.38
C ILE A 473 30.86 0.57 -10.71
N GLY A 474 32.12 0.88 -10.62
CA GLY A 474 33.06 0.91 -11.76
C GLY A 474 33.95 -0.34 -11.78
N SER A 475 35.06 -0.25 -12.49
CA SER A 475 36.01 -1.37 -12.61
C SER A 475 36.89 -1.59 -11.37
N GLN A 476 37.15 -0.55 -10.59
CA GLN A 476 38.07 -0.57 -9.43
C GLN A 476 37.53 0.20 -8.22
N HIS A 477 36.45 0.96 -8.40
CA HIS A 477 35.88 1.79 -7.35
C HIS A 477 34.36 1.56 -7.28
N TYR A 478 33.80 1.78 -6.09
CA TYR A 478 32.35 1.76 -5.85
C TYR A 478 31.91 2.90 -4.93
N LEU A 479 30.69 3.32 -5.09
CA LEU A 479 29.99 4.22 -4.19
C LEU A 479 28.70 3.52 -3.75
N ILE A 480 28.51 3.36 -2.46
CA ILE A 480 27.32 2.77 -1.86
C ILE A 480 26.77 3.77 -0.82
N ASP A 481 25.47 4.03 -0.86
CA ASP A 481 24.77 4.89 0.11
C ASP A 481 23.32 4.43 0.27
N GLU A 482 22.99 3.87 1.41
CA GLU A 482 21.64 3.39 1.75
C GLU A 482 20.58 4.52 1.76
N ALA A 483 20.97 5.75 2.12
CA ALA A 483 20.09 6.91 2.10
C ALA A 483 19.64 7.29 0.67
N GLY A 484 20.39 6.83 -0.33
CA GLY A 484 20.15 7.06 -1.75
C GLY A 484 21.10 8.05 -2.39
N ILE A 485 21.37 7.81 -3.67
CA ILE A 485 22.20 8.64 -4.55
C ILE A 485 21.26 9.32 -5.55
N ASP A 486 21.31 10.64 -5.64
CA ASP A 486 20.56 11.34 -6.69
C ASP A 486 21.13 10.94 -8.07
N ALA A 487 20.29 10.36 -8.93
CA ALA A 487 20.69 9.84 -10.23
C ALA A 487 21.29 10.93 -11.15
N ARG A 488 20.87 12.20 -11.00
CA ARG A 488 21.37 13.32 -11.82
C ARG A 488 22.79 13.73 -11.45
N SER A 489 23.13 13.65 -10.17
CA SER A 489 24.48 14.03 -9.65
C SER A 489 25.33 12.81 -9.28
N GLY A 490 24.82 11.59 -9.45
CA GLY A 490 25.44 10.36 -8.99
C GLY A 490 26.83 10.11 -9.55
N LEU A 491 27.06 10.42 -10.84
CA LEU A 491 28.39 10.26 -11.45
C LEU A 491 29.41 11.27 -10.92
N THR A 492 29.00 12.49 -10.60
CA THR A 492 29.88 13.49 -9.97
C THR A 492 30.23 13.05 -8.57
N ARG A 493 29.23 12.65 -7.78
CA ARG A 493 29.45 12.13 -6.44
C ARG A 493 30.33 10.87 -6.43
N TYR A 494 30.17 9.99 -7.42
CA TYR A 494 31.03 8.83 -7.60
C TYR A 494 32.50 9.23 -7.85
N GLN A 495 32.77 10.29 -8.62
CA GLN A 495 34.14 10.76 -8.89
C GLN A 495 34.83 11.28 -7.61
N ASP A 496 34.06 11.89 -6.71
CA ASP A 496 34.58 12.55 -5.51
C ASP A 496 34.69 11.60 -4.30
N GLU A 497 33.79 10.62 -4.16
CA GLU A 497 33.58 9.84 -2.92
C GLU A 497 33.78 8.32 -3.10
N ALA A 498 33.97 7.79 -4.33
CA ALA A 498 34.06 6.35 -4.54
C ALA A 498 35.30 5.72 -3.88
N LEU A 499 35.11 4.56 -3.26
CA LEU A 499 36.14 3.78 -2.58
C LEU A 499 36.72 2.72 -3.54
N GLU A 500 37.98 2.40 -3.39
CA GLU A 500 38.59 1.28 -4.09
C GLU A 500 38.11 -0.07 -3.54
N PHE A 501 38.01 -1.08 -4.41
CA PHE A 501 37.74 -2.46 -4.03
C PHE A 501 38.65 -3.45 -4.77
N SER A 502 38.96 -4.56 -4.13
CA SER A 502 39.76 -5.65 -4.66
C SER A 502 38.97 -6.94 -4.88
N SER A 503 37.76 -7.03 -4.31
CA SER A 503 36.89 -8.20 -4.35
C SER A 503 35.42 -7.77 -4.44
N LEU A 504 34.53 -8.28 -3.61
CA LEU A 504 33.08 -7.97 -3.61
C LEU A 504 32.65 -7.15 -2.38
N GLU A 505 33.50 -6.29 -1.85
CA GLU A 505 33.22 -5.50 -0.64
C GLU A 505 31.94 -4.65 -0.78
N TRP A 506 31.63 -4.19 -1.98
CA TRP A 506 30.38 -3.50 -2.28
C TRP A 506 29.14 -4.39 -2.11
N LEU A 507 29.29 -5.71 -2.37
CA LEU A 507 28.18 -6.66 -2.27
C LEU A 507 27.78 -6.87 -0.81
N ASP A 508 28.76 -7.00 0.09
CA ASP A 508 28.49 -7.13 1.52
C ASP A 508 27.74 -5.90 2.06
N GLN A 509 28.14 -4.70 1.62
CA GLN A 509 27.43 -3.47 1.99
C GLN A 509 26.02 -3.40 1.40
N ALA A 510 25.86 -3.74 0.11
CA ALA A 510 24.56 -3.74 -0.55
C ALA A 510 23.58 -4.77 0.06
N ALA A 511 24.10 -5.95 0.43
CA ALA A 511 23.29 -7.01 1.05
C ALA A 511 22.91 -6.71 2.51
N ALA A 512 23.69 -5.88 3.22
CA ALA A 512 23.45 -5.51 4.61
C ALA A 512 22.48 -4.33 4.79
N MET A 513 22.04 -3.68 3.70
CA MET A 513 21.10 -2.56 3.76
C MET A 513 19.74 -2.97 4.31
N ASP A 514 19.12 -2.09 5.09
CA ASP A 514 17.71 -2.23 5.53
C ASP A 514 16.75 -1.88 4.39
N LEU A 515 16.80 -2.67 3.30
CA LEU A 515 15.93 -2.55 2.13
C LEU A 515 15.16 -3.85 1.92
N ASP A 516 13.95 -3.76 1.40
CA ASP A 516 13.13 -4.95 1.16
C ASP A 516 13.66 -5.81 0.01
N GLU A 517 14.19 -5.16 -1.04
CA GLU A 517 14.78 -5.83 -2.21
C GLU A 517 15.92 -4.98 -2.79
N VAL A 518 16.93 -5.62 -3.35
CA VAL A 518 18.04 -4.96 -4.06
C VAL A 518 18.19 -5.56 -5.46
N VAL A 519 18.37 -4.71 -6.46
CA VAL A 519 18.54 -5.10 -7.87
C VAL A 519 19.88 -4.58 -8.39
N LEU A 520 20.74 -5.49 -8.84
CA LEU A 520 21.94 -5.13 -9.59
C LEU A 520 21.61 -4.94 -11.07
N LEU A 521 22.01 -3.81 -11.63
CA LEU A 521 21.92 -3.50 -13.06
C LEU A 521 23.33 -3.59 -13.67
N ASP A 522 23.65 -4.72 -14.29
CA ASP A 522 24.97 -4.90 -14.95
C ASP A 522 24.91 -4.44 -16.42
N ILE A 523 25.45 -3.25 -16.66
CA ILE A 523 25.58 -2.63 -18.00
C ILE A 523 27.06 -2.66 -18.43
N THR A 524 27.84 -3.60 -17.91
CA THR A 524 29.25 -3.75 -18.25
C THR A 524 29.46 -4.81 -19.35
N ALA A 525 30.67 -4.87 -19.88
CA ALA A 525 31.15 -6.00 -20.68
C ALA A 525 32.06 -6.94 -19.85
N SER A 526 32.09 -6.79 -18.52
CA SER A 526 33.01 -7.50 -17.63
C SER A 526 32.66 -8.99 -17.53
N ALA A 527 33.57 -9.83 -17.93
CA ALA A 527 33.49 -11.27 -17.70
C ALA A 527 33.64 -11.61 -16.20
N THR A 528 34.50 -10.88 -15.49
CA THR A 528 34.75 -11.09 -14.06
C THR A 528 33.47 -10.85 -13.25
N LEU A 529 32.76 -9.75 -13.47
CA LEU A 529 31.52 -9.47 -12.74
C LEU A 529 30.45 -10.55 -13.03
N ALA A 530 30.34 -10.97 -14.30
CA ALA A 530 29.37 -12.00 -14.69
C ALA A 530 29.63 -13.36 -14.02
N LEU A 531 30.89 -13.71 -13.76
CA LEU A 531 31.26 -14.95 -13.04
C LEU A 531 30.79 -14.93 -11.56
N HIS A 532 30.62 -13.74 -10.96
CA HIS A 532 30.13 -13.60 -9.58
C HIS A 532 28.59 -13.54 -9.46
N TYR A 533 27.82 -13.69 -10.55
CA TYR A 533 26.36 -13.69 -10.47
C TYR A 533 25.80 -14.73 -9.48
N PRO A 534 26.31 -15.97 -9.38
CA PRO A 534 25.84 -16.92 -8.37
C PRO A 534 26.01 -16.39 -6.92
N GLU A 535 27.14 -15.74 -6.63
CA GLU A 535 27.42 -15.16 -5.31
C GLU A 535 26.51 -13.96 -5.02
N ILE A 536 26.28 -13.09 -6.01
CA ILE A 536 25.39 -11.92 -5.93
C ILE A 536 23.94 -12.37 -5.66
N VAL A 537 23.49 -13.41 -6.35
CA VAL A 537 22.16 -14.02 -6.14
C VAL A 537 22.06 -14.66 -4.75
N ALA A 538 23.11 -15.35 -4.30
CA ALA A 538 23.16 -15.94 -2.96
C ALA A 538 23.16 -14.88 -1.85
N ALA A 539 23.73 -13.71 -2.09
CA ALA A 539 23.64 -12.55 -1.20
C ALA A 539 22.27 -11.86 -1.20
N GLY A 540 21.33 -12.30 -2.04
CA GLY A 540 19.94 -11.84 -2.02
C GLY A 540 19.59 -10.78 -3.06
N LEU A 541 20.44 -10.48 -4.03
CA LEU A 541 20.16 -9.49 -5.06
C LEU A 541 19.47 -10.10 -6.29
N HIS A 542 18.59 -9.33 -6.91
CA HIS A 542 18.07 -9.58 -8.26
C HIS A 542 19.04 -9.03 -9.31
N LEU A 543 18.95 -9.55 -10.54
CA LEU A 543 19.82 -9.18 -11.65
C LEU A 543 19.04 -8.62 -12.84
N VAL A 544 19.53 -7.52 -13.39
CA VAL A 544 19.22 -7.05 -14.75
C VAL A 544 20.54 -6.91 -15.48
N SER A 545 20.68 -7.47 -16.68
CA SER A 545 21.95 -7.36 -17.38
C SER A 545 21.84 -7.10 -18.89
N ALA A 546 22.64 -6.16 -19.37
CA ALA A 546 22.99 -6.05 -20.78
C ALA A 546 24.25 -6.88 -21.11
N ASN A 547 24.93 -7.37 -20.08
CA ASN A 547 26.12 -8.20 -20.20
C ASN A 547 25.77 -9.59 -20.73
N LYS A 548 26.44 -10.01 -21.81
CA LYS A 548 26.19 -11.28 -22.49
C LYS A 548 26.95 -12.46 -21.86
N GLN A 549 27.97 -12.19 -21.04
CA GLN A 549 28.94 -13.22 -20.60
C GLN A 549 28.28 -14.37 -19.82
N ALA A 550 27.38 -14.04 -18.88
CA ALA A 550 26.68 -15.06 -18.10
C ALA A 550 25.71 -15.88 -18.96
N GLY A 551 24.99 -15.25 -19.88
CA GLY A 551 24.03 -15.91 -20.76
C GLY A 551 24.67 -16.77 -21.84
N SER A 552 25.87 -16.42 -22.29
CA SER A 552 26.63 -17.15 -23.33
C SER A 552 27.85 -17.93 -22.82
N GLY A 553 28.03 -17.98 -21.50
CA GLY A 553 29.11 -18.77 -20.86
C GLY A 553 28.85 -20.29 -20.90
N PRO A 554 29.72 -21.10 -20.28
CA PRO A 554 29.58 -22.56 -20.21
C PRO A 554 28.21 -22.98 -19.66
N GLY A 555 27.60 -24.03 -20.23
CA GLY A 555 26.26 -24.48 -19.84
C GLY A 555 26.15 -24.87 -18.37
N ALA A 556 27.19 -25.49 -17.82
CA ALA A 556 27.24 -25.84 -16.39
C ALA A 556 27.12 -24.59 -15.48
N PHE A 557 27.79 -23.50 -15.85
CA PHE A 557 27.68 -22.21 -15.12
C PHE A 557 26.25 -21.62 -15.24
N TYR A 558 25.69 -21.61 -16.44
CA TYR A 558 24.35 -21.11 -16.67
C TYR A 558 23.29 -21.90 -15.86
N GLN A 559 23.38 -23.25 -15.88
CA GLN A 559 22.47 -24.10 -15.11
C GLN A 559 22.61 -23.90 -13.60
N GLU A 560 23.84 -23.75 -13.08
CA GLU A 560 24.07 -23.43 -11.68
C GLU A 560 23.47 -22.08 -11.30
N LEU A 561 23.66 -21.05 -12.13
CA LEU A 561 23.04 -19.73 -11.91
C LEU A 561 21.50 -19.83 -11.89
N GLN A 562 20.88 -20.55 -12.83
CA GLN A 562 19.43 -20.75 -12.85
C GLN A 562 18.93 -21.50 -11.60
N ARG A 563 19.68 -22.49 -11.14
CA ARG A 563 19.39 -23.21 -9.90
C ARG A 563 19.46 -22.30 -8.68
N GLN A 564 20.47 -21.46 -8.59
CA GLN A 564 20.63 -20.46 -7.53
C GLN A 564 19.50 -19.44 -7.53
N LEU A 565 19.14 -18.88 -8.68
CA LEU A 565 18.02 -17.96 -8.84
C LEU A 565 16.71 -18.57 -8.31
N SER A 566 16.45 -19.85 -8.65
CA SER A 566 15.28 -20.57 -8.18
C SER A 566 15.30 -20.81 -6.66
N ASN A 567 16.42 -21.26 -6.11
CA ASN A 567 16.58 -21.57 -4.68
C ASN A 567 16.49 -20.32 -3.80
N CYS A 568 17.03 -19.19 -4.26
CA CYS A 568 17.01 -17.92 -3.53
C CYS A 568 15.74 -17.08 -3.82
N HIS A 569 14.85 -17.55 -4.68
CA HIS A 569 13.69 -16.79 -5.17
C HIS A 569 14.09 -15.41 -5.71
N ARG A 570 15.15 -15.39 -6.53
CA ARG A 570 15.64 -14.17 -7.18
C ARG A 570 15.33 -14.21 -8.68
N TYR A 571 15.27 -13.05 -9.31
CA TYR A 571 14.96 -12.90 -10.74
C TYR A 571 16.18 -12.37 -11.47
N TRP A 572 16.36 -12.88 -12.70
CA TRP A 572 17.31 -12.34 -13.66
C TRP A 572 16.58 -11.99 -14.96
N ARG A 573 16.77 -10.76 -15.45
CA ARG A 573 16.28 -10.26 -16.72
C ARG A 573 17.45 -9.74 -17.54
N TYR A 574 17.49 -10.09 -18.82
CA TYR A 574 18.64 -9.81 -19.68
C TYR A 574 18.25 -9.63 -21.16
N ASN A 575 17.05 -9.11 -21.46
CA ASN A 575 16.59 -8.83 -22.83
C ASN A 575 17.54 -7.91 -23.57
N ALA A 576 18.14 -6.92 -22.86
CA ALA A 576 19.12 -6.00 -23.42
C ALA A 576 20.40 -6.67 -23.97
N SER A 577 20.70 -7.92 -23.59
CA SER A 577 21.90 -8.65 -24.03
C SER A 577 21.82 -9.13 -25.49
N VAL A 578 20.61 -9.24 -26.10
CA VAL A 578 20.41 -9.76 -27.45
C VAL A 578 19.86 -8.71 -28.40
N GLY A 579 18.73 -8.12 -28.09
CA GLY A 579 17.99 -7.24 -29.02
C GLY A 579 18.16 -5.74 -28.76
N ALA A 580 19.10 -5.31 -27.91
CA ALA A 580 19.10 -3.95 -27.36
C ALA A 580 17.73 -3.61 -26.78
N GLY A 581 16.94 -2.69 -27.41
CA GLY A 581 15.60 -2.32 -26.98
C GLY A 581 14.47 -3.18 -27.51
N LEU A 582 14.73 -4.08 -28.45
CA LEU A 582 13.70 -4.91 -29.06
C LEU A 582 13.15 -5.93 -28.06
N PRO A 583 11.81 -6.15 -28.01
CA PRO A 583 11.16 -6.99 -26.99
C PRO A 583 11.27 -8.50 -27.32
N VAL A 584 12.47 -8.98 -27.58
CA VAL A 584 12.73 -10.35 -28.08
C VAL A 584 12.32 -11.40 -27.05
N PHE A 585 12.82 -11.28 -25.81
CA PHE A 585 12.50 -12.23 -24.73
C PHE A 585 11.06 -12.13 -24.26
N TYR A 586 10.50 -10.93 -24.28
CA TYR A 586 9.08 -10.73 -23.95
C TYR A 586 8.17 -11.46 -24.96
N SER A 587 8.52 -11.42 -26.26
CA SER A 587 7.78 -12.15 -27.29
C SER A 587 7.93 -13.66 -27.13
N ILE A 588 9.13 -14.16 -26.80
CA ILE A 588 9.35 -15.58 -26.48
C ILE A 588 8.51 -16.00 -25.27
N ASP A 589 8.53 -15.21 -24.18
CA ASP A 589 7.74 -15.46 -22.96
C ASP A 589 6.24 -15.53 -23.28
N ASP A 590 5.70 -14.63 -24.09
CA ASP A 590 4.28 -14.58 -24.46
C ASP A 590 3.88 -15.77 -25.34
N LEU A 591 4.70 -16.15 -26.33
CA LEU A 591 4.44 -17.35 -27.13
C LEU A 591 4.45 -18.61 -26.27
N LYS A 592 5.45 -18.78 -25.39
CA LYS A 592 5.52 -19.93 -24.48
C LYS A 592 4.32 -19.99 -23.51
N ARG A 593 3.89 -18.85 -22.95
CA ARG A 593 2.74 -18.78 -22.01
C ARG A 593 1.40 -19.02 -22.69
N SER A 594 1.28 -18.66 -23.98
CA SER A 594 0.09 -18.97 -24.77
C SER A 594 0.03 -20.46 -25.19
N GLY A 595 1.05 -21.26 -24.86
CA GLY A 595 1.14 -22.67 -25.25
C GLY A 595 1.56 -22.85 -26.71
N ASP A 596 2.11 -21.82 -27.34
CA ASP A 596 2.65 -21.91 -28.69
C ASP A 596 4.04 -22.56 -28.69
N ALA A 597 4.29 -23.41 -29.68
CA ALA A 597 5.57 -24.11 -29.85
C ALA A 597 6.40 -23.40 -30.93
N ILE A 598 7.48 -22.73 -30.49
CA ILE A 598 8.46 -22.12 -31.40
C ILE A 598 9.27 -23.26 -32.06
N THR A 599 9.30 -23.28 -33.38
CA THR A 599 10.02 -24.30 -34.18
C THR A 599 11.30 -23.78 -34.79
N SER A 600 11.40 -22.45 -35.00
CA SER A 600 12.61 -21.83 -35.53
C SER A 600 12.77 -20.40 -35.02
N VAL A 601 14.01 -20.00 -34.77
CA VAL A 601 14.42 -18.61 -34.57
C VAL A 601 15.55 -18.30 -35.51
N SER A 602 15.39 -17.28 -36.34
CA SER A 602 16.45 -16.80 -37.23
C SER A 602 16.52 -15.28 -37.24
N GLY A 603 17.61 -14.72 -37.69
CA GLY A 603 17.71 -13.28 -37.78
C GLY A 603 19.09 -12.74 -38.15
N VAL A 604 19.09 -11.44 -38.41
CA VAL A 604 20.30 -10.63 -38.52
C VAL A 604 20.48 -9.86 -37.21
N PHE A 605 21.39 -10.29 -36.35
CA PHE A 605 21.52 -9.76 -34.96
C PHE A 605 22.68 -8.75 -34.85
N SER A 606 23.21 -8.25 -35.96
CA SER A 606 24.31 -7.28 -36.00
C SER A 606 23.94 -6.11 -36.94
N GLY A 607 23.92 -4.90 -36.37
CA GLY A 607 23.71 -3.69 -37.12
C GLY A 607 24.84 -3.42 -38.15
N THR A 608 26.09 -3.72 -37.77
CA THR A 608 27.25 -3.62 -38.66
C THR A 608 27.09 -4.52 -39.89
N LEU A 609 26.79 -5.80 -39.66
CA LEU A 609 26.61 -6.76 -40.75
C LEU A 609 25.34 -6.43 -41.57
N SER A 610 24.26 -6.01 -40.97
CA SER A 610 23.09 -5.51 -41.72
C SER A 610 23.47 -4.36 -42.65
N TRP A 611 24.23 -3.38 -42.15
CA TRP A 611 24.70 -2.25 -42.96
C TRP A 611 25.63 -2.70 -44.10
N LEU A 612 26.58 -3.59 -43.82
CA LEU A 612 27.54 -4.10 -44.83
C LEU A 612 26.82 -4.80 -45.98
N PHE A 613 25.88 -5.72 -45.71
CA PHE A 613 25.19 -6.48 -46.73
C PHE A 613 24.13 -5.66 -47.51
N ASP A 614 23.48 -4.66 -46.89
CA ASP A 614 22.61 -3.71 -47.59
C ASP A 614 23.43 -2.89 -48.65
N HIS A 615 24.64 -2.46 -48.27
CA HIS A 615 25.49 -1.70 -49.17
C HIS A 615 26.15 -2.60 -50.20
N PHE A 616 26.49 -3.83 -49.85
CA PHE A 616 27.10 -4.81 -50.76
C PHE A 616 26.17 -5.21 -51.91
N ASP A 617 24.85 -5.29 -51.69
CA ASP A 617 23.84 -5.50 -52.71
C ASP A 617 23.88 -4.40 -53.80
N ARG A 618 24.36 -3.22 -53.48
CA ARG A 618 24.47 -2.09 -54.42
C ARG A 618 25.72 -2.15 -55.28
N GLY A 619 26.62 -3.11 -54.99
CA GLY A 619 27.86 -3.37 -55.71
C GLY A 619 29.09 -2.68 -55.12
N GLY A 620 30.25 -3.13 -55.57
CA GLY A 620 31.55 -2.67 -55.11
C GLY A 620 32.30 -3.72 -54.28
N PRO A 621 33.60 -3.52 -53.98
CA PRO A 621 34.40 -4.43 -53.16
C PRO A 621 33.91 -4.47 -51.71
N PHE A 622 33.81 -5.66 -51.12
CA PHE A 622 33.37 -5.82 -49.75
C PHE A 622 34.35 -5.18 -48.75
N SER A 623 35.70 -5.31 -49.07
CA SER A 623 36.77 -4.70 -48.32
C SER A 623 36.64 -3.16 -48.16
N GLU A 624 36.26 -2.46 -49.24
CA GLU A 624 36.06 -1.02 -49.21
C GLU A 624 34.89 -0.65 -48.28
N LEU A 625 33.79 -1.46 -48.26
CA LEU A 625 32.65 -1.25 -47.37
C LEU A 625 33.02 -1.44 -45.91
N VAL A 626 33.85 -2.43 -45.58
CA VAL A 626 34.37 -2.64 -44.23
C VAL A 626 35.24 -1.46 -43.76
N LEU A 627 36.13 -0.96 -44.62
CA LEU A 627 36.94 0.23 -44.31
C LEU A 627 36.10 1.47 -44.12
N LYS A 628 35.05 1.64 -44.93
CA LYS A 628 34.11 2.75 -44.79
C LYS A 628 33.31 2.64 -43.50
N ALA A 629 32.76 1.48 -43.16
CA ALA A 629 32.06 1.24 -41.92
C ALA A 629 32.94 1.53 -40.69
N LYS A 630 34.24 1.13 -40.73
CA LYS A 630 35.23 1.45 -39.73
C LYS A 630 35.44 2.97 -39.57
N ALA A 631 35.60 3.68 -40.68
CA ALA A 631 35.81 5.13 -40.70
C ALA A 631 34.61 5.89 -40.16
N GLU A 632 33.39 5.38 -40.39
CA GLU A 632 32.13 5.93 -39.89
C GLU A 632 31.82 5.51 -38.43
N GLY A 633 32.67 4.66 -37.84
CA GLY A 633 32.45 4.18 -36.44
C GLY A 633 31.33 3.17 -36.30
N LEU A 634 30.96 2.48 -37.36
CA LEU A 634 29.91 1.46 -37.42
C LEU A 634 30.42 0.05 -37.05
N THR A 635 31.73 -0.15 -37.00
CA THR A 635 32.36 -1.39 -36.54
C THR A 635 32.96 -1.24 -35.18
N GLU A 636 33.26 -2.38 -34.53
CA GLU A 636 34.16 -2.42 -33.35
C GLU A 636 35.57 -1.88 -33.75
N PRO A 637 36.40 -1.48 -32.78
CA PRO A 637 37.75 -0.98 -33.09
C PRO A 637 38.58 -1.91 -34.00
N ASP A 638 38.40 -3.21 -33.82
CA ASP A 638 38.86 -4.25 -34.76
C ASP A 638 37.68 -4.83 -35.51
N PRO A 639 37.55 -4.56 -36.83
CA PRO A 639 36.43 -5.06 -37.63
C PRO A 639 36.28 -6.59 -37.63
N ARG A 640 37.31 -7.34 -37.26
CA ARG A 640 37.26 -8.80 -37.17
C ARG A 640 36.31 -9.26 -36.09
N ASP A 641 36.11 -8.47 -35.04
CA ASP A 641 35.16 -8.79 -34.00
C ASP A 641 33.75 -8.90 -34.57
N ASP A 642 33.36 -7.98 -35.48
CA ASP A 642 32.07 -8.06 -36.20
C ASP A 642 32.06 -9.17 -37.28
N LEU A 643 33.10 -9.22 -38.12
CA LEU A 643 33.21 -10.14 -39.28
C LEU A 643 33.37 -11.61 -38.87
N SER A 644 33.84 -11.89 -37.65
CA SER A 644 33.94 -13.26 -37.13
C SER A 644 32.59 -13.93 -36.88
N GLY A 645 31.51 -13.14 -36.74
CA GLY A 645 30.17 -13.65 -36.38
C GLY A 645 30.01 -14.12 -34.95
N ARG A 646 31.05 -14.04 -34.11
CA ARG A 646 31.04 -14.56 -32.74
C ARG A 646 30.00 -13.87 -31.84
N ASP A 647 29.74 -12.56 -32.03
CA ASP A 647 28.68 -11.85 -31.30
C ASP A 647 27.30 -12.40 -31.62
N MET A 648 27.04 -12.70 -32.91
CA MET A 648 25.79 -13.32 -33.36
C MET A 648 25.65 -14.76 -32.82
N GLN A 649 26.76 -15.53 -32.80
CA GLN A 649 26.79 -16.88 -32.22
C GLN A 649 26.44 -16.87 -30.75
N ARG A 650 26.98 -15.95 -29.96
CA ARG A 650 26.66 -15.76 -28.53
C ARG A 650 25.18 -15.37 -28.35
N LYS A 651 24.66 -14.45 -29.17
CA LYS A 651 23.26 -14.05 -29.12
C LYS A 651 22.34 -15.22 -29.44
N LEU A 652 22.68 -16.04 -30.44
CA LEU A 652 21.92 -17.25 -30.79
C LEU A 652 21.89 -18.28 -29.66
N LEU A 653 23.05 -18.48 -28.99
CA LEU A 653 23.13 -19.33 -27.80
C LEU A 653 22.21 -18.85 -26.66
N ILE A 654 22.21 -17.53 -26.40
CA ILE A 654 21.34 -16.93 -25.38
C ILE A 654 19.87 -17.17 -25.75
N LEU A 655 19.48 -16.98 -27.01
CA LEU A 655 18.12 -17.25 -27.47
C LEU A 655 17.75 -18.73 -27.32
N ALA A 656 18.65 -19.65 -27.67
CA ALA A 656 18.44 -21.08 -27.50
C ALA A 656 18.17 -21.43 -26.01
N ARG A 657 18.93 -20.87 -25.09
CA ARG A 657 18.74 -21.06 -23.65
C ARG A 657 17.44 -20.47 -23.15
N GLU A 658 17.00 -19.32 -23.66
CA GLU A 658 15.70 -18.72 -23.35
C GLU A 658 14.53 -19.60 -23.84
N LEU A 659 14.74 -20.32 -24.97
CA LEU A 659 13.80 -21.35 -25.42
C LEU A 659 13.81 -22.61 -24.57
N GLY A 660 14.74 -22.76 -23.65
CA GLY A 660 14.91 -23.93 -22.78
C GLY A 660 15.75 -25.03 -23.41
N LEU A 661 16.51 -24.72 -24.45
CA LEU A 661 17.40 -25.66 -25.12
C LEU A 661 18.77 -25.71 -24.44
N ASN A 662 19.32 -26.91 -24.29
CA ASN A 662 20.60 -27.11 -23.65
C ASN A 662 21.69 -27.20 -24.76
N LEU A 663 22.21 -26.04 -25.15
CA LEU A 663 23.29 -25.91 -26.14
C LEU A 663 24.55 -25.32 -25.54
N GLU A 664 25.70 -25.73 -26.12
CA GLU A 664 27.00 -25.11 -25.91
C GLU A 664 27.41 -24.29 -27.14
N LEU A 665 28.32 -23.33 -26.98
CA LEU A 665 28.76 -22.44 -28.05
C LEU A 665 29.35 -23.18 -29.23
N GLU A 666 30.11 -24.26 -28.96
CA GLU A 666 30.79 -25.09 -29.94
C GLU A 666 29.81 -25.94 -30.80
N GLN A 667 28.57 -26.10 -30.35
CA GLN A 667 27.52 -26.82 -31.09
C GLN A 667 26.81 -25.93 -32.13
N ILE A 668 27.06 -24.62 -32.10
CA ILE A 668 26.57 -23.68 -33.09
C ILE A 668 27.60 -23.55 -34.19
N GLU A 669 27.25 -24.03 -35.40
CA GLU A 669 28.11 -23.89 -36.58
C GLU A 669 28.39 -22.42 -36.85
N LEU A 670 29.67 -22.04 -36.99
CA LEU A 670 30.06 -20.65 -37.22
C LEU A 670 30.89 -20.56 -38.52
N GLU A 671 30.35 -19.85 -39.51
CA GLU A 671 31.07 -19.48 -40.70
C GLU A 671 31.59 -18.05 -40.59
N SER A 672 32.86 -17.86 -40.30
CA SER A 672 33.53 -16.56 -40.21
C SER A 672 33.72 -15.94 -41.60
N LEU A 673 33.45 -14.63 -41.74
CA LEU A 673 33.80 -13.86 -42.94
C LEU A 673 35.27 -13.55 -43.03
N VAL A 674 36.06 -13.75 -41.97
CA VAL A 674 37.52 -13.55 -41.93
C VAL A 674 38.20 -14.84 -42.29
N PRO A 675 38.97 -14.89 -43.38
CA PRO A 675 39.78 -16.06 -43.73
C PRO A 675 40.79 -16.42 -42.62
N GLU A 676 41.05 -17.71 -42.39
CA GLU A 676 42.01 -18.18 -41.37
C GLU A 676 43.38 -17.50 -41.46
N ALA A 677 43.85 -17.27 -42.67
CA ALA A 677 45.16 -16.62 -42.93
C ALA A 677 45.23 -15.17 -42.42
N LEU A 678 44.09 -14.52 -42.14
CA LEU A 678 43.97 -13.14 -41.69
C LEU A 678 43.56 -13.04 -40.23
N ALA A 679 43.05 -14.13 -39.64
CA ALA A 679 42.42 -14.11 -38.33
C ALA A 679 43.37 -13.64 -37.18
N ASP A 680 44.59 -14.16 -37.18
CA ASP A 680 45.57 -13.93 -36.11
C ASP A 680 46.60 -12.83 -36.41
N LEU A 681 46.47 -12.13 -37.55
CA LEU A 681 47.37 -11.05 -37.91
C LEU A 681 47.21 -9.82 -36.97
N PRO A 682 48.27 -9.03 -36.74
CA PRO A 682 48.11 -7.70 -36.15
C PRO A 682 47.15 -6.86 -36.97
N LEU A 683 46.34 -6.00 -36.30
CA LEU A 683 45.27 -5.22 -36.92
C LEU A 683 45.76 -4.43 -38.16
N GLU A 684 46.93 -3.81 -38.10
CA GLU A 684 47.50 -3.08 -39.24
C GLU A 684 47.77 -3.97 -40.46
N GLN A 685 48.23 -5.19 -40.21
CA GLN A 685 48.48 -6.16 -41.30
C GLN A 685 47.19 -6.74 -41.88
N PHE A 686 46.19 -6.95 -41.01
CA PHE A 686 44.85 -7.32 -41.48
C PHE A 686 44.29 -6.25 -42.38
N LEU A 687 44.29 -4.97 -41.94
CA LEU A 687 43.79 -3.86 -42.75
C LEU A 687 44.54 -3.65 -44.06
N ALA A 688 45.87 -3.96 -44.12
CA ALA A 688 46.67 -3.88 -45.32
C ALA A 688 46.37 -5.01 -46.33
N ARG A 689 45.75 -6.10 -45.91
CA ARG A 689 45.39 -7.28 -46.72
C ARG A 689 43.87 -7.54 -46.74
N ILE A 690 43.10 -6.54 -46.41
CA ILE A 690 41.61 -6.68 -46.27
C ILE A 690 40.94 -7.01 -47.62
N ASP A 691 41.57 -6.66 -48.75
CA ASP A 691 41.13 -6.99 -50.11
C ASP A 691 41.07 -8.51 -50.39
N GLU A 692 41.72 -9.33 -49.54
CA GLU A 692 41.61 -10.80 -49.65
C GLU A 692 40.21 -11.33 -49.25
N LEU A 693 39.37 -10.49 -48.64
CA LEU A 693 37.93 -10.80 -48.43
C LEU A 693 37.13 -10.81 -49.75
N ASP A 694 37.49 -9.97 -50.71
CA ASP A 694 36.68 -9.68 -51.88
C ASP A 694 36.40 -10.90 -52.79
N PRO A 695 37.37 -11.78 -53.11
CA PRO A 695 37.11 -12.90 -54.00
C PRO A 695 36.02 -13.86 -53.49
N VAL A 696 36.06 -14.15 -52.17
CA VAL A 696 35.09 -15.07 -51.55
C VAL A 696 33.73 -14.44 -51.49
N MET A 697 33.67 -13.19 -51.09
CA MET A 697 32.40 -12.45 -50.95
C MET A 697 31.75 -12.20 -52.33
N GLN A 698 32.55 -11.88 -53.33
CA GLN A 698 32.05 -11.67 -54.68
C GLN A 698 31.51 -12.96 -55.30
N ALA A 699 32.18 -14.09 -55.15
CA ALA A 699 31.73 -15.39 -55.61
C ALA A 699 30.38 -15.77 -54.94
N ALA A 700 30.24 -15.54 -53.65
CA ALA A 700 28.99 -15.79 -52.93
C ALA A 700 27.83 -14.89 -53.41
N ALA A 701 28.10 -13.60 -53.67
CA ALA A 701 27.12 -12.65 -54.15
C ALA A 701 26.69 -12.97 -55.60
N GLU A 702 27.62 -13.34 -56.50
CA GLU A 702 27.30 -13.76 -57.87
C GLU A 702 26.45 -15.02 -57.87
N ALA A 703 26.78 -16.03 -57.07
CA ALA A 703 25.99 -17.26 -56.94
C ALA A 703 24.55 -16.98 -56.45
N ALA A 704 24.34 -16.06 -55.51
CA ALA A 704 23.03 -15.64 -55.05
C ALA A 704 22.26 -14.91 -56.17
N LYS A 705 22.93 -13.97 -56.85
CA LYS A 705 22.34 -13.17 -57.95
C LYS A 705 21.91 -14.02 -59.12
N GLU A 706 22.68 -15.04 -59.51
CA GLU A 706 22.32 -15.98 -60.58
C GLU A 706 21.01 -16.71 -60.29
N GLN A 707 20.69 -16.93 -59.01
CA GLN A 707 19.46 -17.56 -58.54
C GLN A 707 18.34 -16.57 -58.21
N GLY A 708 18.58 -15.27 -58.37
CA GLY A 708 17.62 -14.22 -58.01
C GLY A 708 17.41 -14.02 -56.53
N LEU A 709 18.41 -14.49 -55.72
CA LEU A 709 18.38 -14.42 -54.25
C LEU A 709 19.21 -13.25 -53.74
N ALA A 710 18.92 -12.81 -52.50
CA ALA A 710 19.75 -11.85 -51.78
C ALA A 710 20.71 -12.60 -50.85
N LEU A 711 21.97 -12.10 -50.74
CA LEU A 711 22.96 -12.64 -49.83
C LEU A 711 22.87 -11.92 -48.49
N ARG A 712 22.78 -12.67 -47.38
CA ARG A 712 22.75 -12.12 -46.02
C ARG A 712 23.68 -12.91 -45.12
N TYR A 713 24.14 -12.27 -44.03
CA TYR A 713 24.78 -12.99 -42.95
C TYR A 713 23.79 -13.09 -41.77
N ALA A 714 23.36 -14.31 -41.52
CA ALA A 714 22.25 -14.56 -40.59
C ALA A 714 22.59 -15.65 -39.56
N ALA A 715 21.89 -15.62 -38.47
CA ALA A 715 21.88 -16.69 -37.47
C ALA A 715 20.54 -17.44 -37.59
N SER A 716 20.59 -18.75 -37.54
CA SER A 716 19.43 -19.63 -37.62
C SER A 716 19.50 -20.76 -36.59
N LEU A 717 18.37 -21.05 -35.97
CA LEU A 717 18.15 -22.17 -35.07
C LEU A 717 16.82 -22.80 -35.42
N THR A 718 16.86 -24.12 -35.68
CA THR A 718 15.66 -24.91 -36.05
C THR A 718 15.54 -26.09 -35.14
N ILE A 719 14.32 -26.42 -34.70
CA ILE A 719 13.97 -27.54 -33.86
C ILE A 719 13.12 -28.51 -34.68
N GLU A 720 13.71 -29.66 -35.09
CA GLU A 720 13.03 -30.65 -35.90
C GLU A 720 13.10 -32.03 -35.21
N ALA A 721 11.96 -32.63 -34.94
CA ALA A 721 11.84 -33.97 -34.33
C ALA A 721 12.65 -34.10 -32.99
N GLY A 722 12.91 -33.01 -32.29
CA GLY A 722 13.72 -33.00 -31.03
C GLY A 722 15.23 -32.78 -31.27
N GLU A 723 15.68 -32.71 -32.50
CA GLU A 723 17.05 -32.28 -32.85
C GLU A 723 17.10 -30.76 -33.04
N VAL A 724 18.19 -30.17 -32.59
CA VAL A 724 18.44 -28.73 -32.71
C VAL A 724 19.59 -28.52 -33.68
N LYS A 725 19.33 -27.74 -34.76
CA LYS A 725 20.35 -27.27 -35.68
C LYS A 725 20.54 -25.79 -35.50
N ALA A 726 21.77 -25.34 -35.29
CA ALA A 726 22.07 -23.94 -35.06
C ALA A 726 23.29 -23.53 -35.91
N ARG A 727 23.18 -22.43 -36.62
CA ARG A 727 24.23 -21.94 -37.55
C ARG A 727 24.26 -20.44 -37.58
N VAL A 728 25.45 -19.88 -37.76
CA VAL A 728 25.70 -18.47 -38.09
C VAL A 728 26.59 -18.43 -39.32
N GLY A 729 26.14 -17.78 -40.36
CA GLY A 729 26.94 -17.74 -41.62
C GLY A 729 26.20 -17.02 -42.73
N LEU A 730 26.76 -17.17 -43.94
CA LEU A 730 26.15 -16.66 -45.16
C LEU A 730 24.90 -17.47 -45.52
N GLU A 731 23.81 -16.77 -45.81
CA GLU A 731 22.54 -17.32 -46.23
C GLU A 731 22.05 -16.62 -47.50
N GLN A 732 21.53 -17.43 -48.46
CA GLN A 732 20.87 -16.94 -49.65
C GLN A 732 19.35 -16.99 -49.42
N VAL A 733 18.69 -15.83 -49.49
CA VAL A 733 17.29 -15.70 -49.15
C VAL A 733 16.49 -15.16 -50.35
N ASP A 734 15.24 -15.60 -50.46
CA ASP A 734 14.33 -15.09 -51.46
C ASP A 734 14.08 -13.58 -51.31
N GLN A 735 13.83 -12.87 -52.45
CA GLN A 735 13.56 -11.42 -52.41
C GLN A 735 12.34 -11.05 -51.58
N SER A 736 11.41 -11.97 -51.35
CA SER A 736 10.24 -11.82 -50.50
C SER A 736 10.54 -12.10 -49.02
N HIS A 737 11.73 -12.67 -48.71
CA HIS A 737 12.11 -12.98 -47.35
C HIS A 737 12.32 -11.68 -46.51
N PRO A 738 11.90 -11.63 -45.23
CA PRO A 738 12.07 -10.43 -44.41
C PRO A 738 13.53 -9.89 -44.40
N PHE A 739 14.55 -10.77 -44.43
CA PHE A 739 15.95 -10.36 -44.38
C PHE A 739 16.43 -9.67 -45.67
N ALA A 740 15.79 -9.95 -46.84
CA ALA A 740 16.17 -9.34 -48.09
C ALA A 740 16.00 -7.81 -48.10
N ASN A 741 14.99 -7.31 -47.37
CA ASN A 741 14.62 -5.91 -47.33
C ASN A 741 14.90 -5.25 -45.95
N LEU A 742 15.87 -5.77 -45.20
CA LEU A 742 16.23 -5.22 -43.87
C LEU A 742 16.93 -3.87 -44.04
N PRO A 743 16.44 -2.77 -43.44
CA PRO A 743 17.11 -1.49 -43.45
C PRO A 743 18.53 -1.56 -42.86
N ALA A 744 19.46 -0.81 -43.44
CA ALA A 744 20.84 -0.74 -43.01
C ALA A 744 20.93 -0.32 -41.50
N GLY A 745 21.61 -1.11 -40.70
CA GLY A 745 21.81 -0.85 -39.28
C GLY A 745 20.78 -1.45 -38.34
N ASP A 746 19.61 -1.91 -38.87
CA ASP A 746 18.60 -2.59 -38.05
C ASP A 746 19.00 -4.05 -37.73
N ASN A 747 18.54 -4.54 -36.62
CA ASN A 747 18.46 -5.95 -36.31
C ASN A 747 17.07 -6.48 -36.64
N GLN A 748 16.99 -7.76 -37.04
CA GLN A 748 15.74 -8.43 -37.29
C GLN A 748 15.75 -9.83 -36.70
N PHE A 749 14.64 -10.21 -36.07
CA PHE A 749 14.36 -11.53 -35.49
C PHE A 749 13.10 -12.08 -36.16
N LEU A 750 13.17 -13.32 -36.63
CA LEU A 750 12.07 -14.05 -37.22
C LEU A 750 11.81 -15.31 -36.40
N PHE A 751 10.61 -15.46 -35.85
CA PHE A 751 10.16 -16.64 -35.14
C PHE A 751 9.15 -17.41 -35.94
N LEU A 752 9.40 -18.67 -36.19
CA LEU A 752 8.38 -19.61 -36.72
C LEU A 752 7.83 -20.42 -35.54
N SER A 753 6.53 -20.53 -35.50
CA SER A 753 5.85 -21.31 -34.45
C SER A 753 4.64 -22.03 -35.04
N LYS A 754 3.98 -22.84 -34.19
CA LYS A 754 2.75 -23.52 -34.63
C LYS A 754 1.64 -22.54 -35.03
N HIS A 755 1.51 -21.42 -34.32
CA HIS A 755 0.48 -20.41 -34.62
C HIS A 755 0.95 -19.34 -35.61
N TYR A 756 2.24 -19.16 -35.78
CA TYR A 756 2.85 -18.21 -36.73
C TYR A 756 3.72 -18.94 -37.78
N PRO A 757 3.11 -19.79 -38.67
CA PRO A 757 3.87 -20.54 -39.65
C PRO A 757 4.50 -19.65 -40.75
N ASN A 758 3.96 -18.46 -40.97
CA ASN A 758 4.50 -17.46 -41.92
C ASN A 758 5.49 -16.48 -41.23
N GLY A 759 5.74 -16.66 -39.96
CA GLY A 759 6.70 -15.89 -39.15
C GLY A 759 6.13 -14.71 -38.40
N LEU A 760 6.65 -14.53 -37.19
CA LEU A 760 6.55 -13.30 -36.37
C LEU A 760 7.87 -12.56 -36.52
N VAL A 761 7.83 -11.34 -37.04
CA VAL A 761 9.03 -10.50 -37.26
C VAL A 761 9.10 -9.40 -36.21
N ILE A 762 10.28 -9.27 -35.55
CA ILE A 762 10.63 -8.16 -34.69
C ILE A 762 11.83 -7.45 -35.33
N GLN A 763 11.71 -6.16 -35.62
CA GLN A 763 12.72 -5.39 -36.30
C GLN A 763 12.90 -4.01 -35.69
N GLY A 764 14.11 -3.50 -35.77
CA GLY A 764 14.45 -2.14 -35.34
C GLY A 764 15.92 -1.97 -35.00
N PRO A 765 16.33 -0.82 -34.43
CA PRO A 765 17.73 -0.55 -34.08
C PRO A 765 18.31 -1.62 -33.15
N GLY A 766 19.38 -2.27 -33.58
CA GLY A 766 20.05 -3.33 -32.81
C GLY A 766 21.11 -2.84 -31.82
N ALA A 767 21.37 -1.53 -31.82
CA ALA A 767 22.30 -0.86 -30.92
C ALA A 767 21.86 0.58 -30.68
N GLY A 768 22.36 1.20 -29.64
CA GLY A 768 22.10 2.61 -29.32
C GLY A 768 22.10 2.82 -27.82
N ARG A 769 22.63 3.94 -27.41
CA ARG A 769 22.78 4.34 -26.00
C ARG A 769 21.42 4.37 -25.28
N GLU A 770 20.47 5.12 -25.81
CA GLU A 770 19.14 5.34 -25.25
C GLU A 770 18.27 4.06 -25.35
N VAL A 771 18.37 3.36 -26.47
CA VAL A 771 17.61 2.14 -26.73
C VAL A 771 18.01 1.03 -25.76
N THR A 772 19.31 0.84 -25.48
CA THR A 772 19.80 -0.16 -24.53
C THR A 772 19.46 0.25 -23.08
N ALA A 773 19.58 1.54 -22.75
CA ALA A 773 19.19 2.05 -21.44
C ALA A 773 17.69 1.81 -21.18
N ALA A 774 16.84 2.03 -22.18
CA ALA A 774 15.40 1.77 -22.09
C ALA A 774 15.09 0.27 -21.92
N ALA A 775 15.86 -0.62 -22.54
CA ALA A 775 15.72 -2.06 -22.34
C ALA A 775 16.06 -2.49 -20.90
N VAL A 776 17.17 -2.00 -20.34
CA VAL A 776 17.53 -2.22 -18.94
C VAL A 776 16.44 -1.71 -17.99
N GLN A 777 15.88 -0.54 -18.27
CA GLN A 777 14.75 0.01 -17.51
C GLN A 777 13.50 -0.88 -17.61
N SER A 778 13.18 -1.39 -18.80
CA SER A 778 12.05 -2.32 -19.01
C SER A 778 12.25 -3.63 -18.25
N ASP A 779 13.46 -4.19 -18.24
CA ASP A 779 13.82 -5.40 -17.48
C ASP A 779 13.69 -5.17 -15.97
N PHE A 780 14.12 -4.00 -15.48
CA PHE A 780 13.93 -3.60 -14.08
C PHE A 780 12.44 -3.50 -13.73
N VAL A 781 11.65 -2.82 -14.54
CA VAL A 781 10.19 -2.70 -14.35
C VAL A 781 9.52 -4.08 -14.35
N ALA A 782 9.96 -5.01 -15.19
CA ALA A 782 9.46 -6.39 -15.21
C ALA A 782 9.77 -7.15 -13.91
N ILE A 783 10.92 -6.89 -13.27
CA ILE A 783 11.23 -7.41 -11.92
C ILE A 783 10.30 -6.77 -10.89
N CYS A 784 10.13 -5.45 -10.91
CA CYS A 784 9.23 -4.75 -9.98
C CYS A 784 7.80 -5.31 -10.01
N ARG A 785 7.25 -5.57 -11.20
CA ARG A 785 5.93 -6.21 -11.36
C ARG A 785 5.84 -7.57 -10.68
N ARG A 786 6.91 -8.35 -10.64
CA ARG A 786 6.93 -9.65 -9.95
C ARG A 786 7.12 -9.54 -8.43
N LEU A 787 7.78 -8.50 -7.96
CA LEU A 787 8.05 -8.28 -6.54
C LEU A 787 6.87 -7.62 -5.81
N LEU A 788 6.10 -6.79 -6.51
CA LEU A 788 5.12 -5.88 -5.92
C LEU A 788 3.66 -6.28 -6.23
N HIS A 789 3.46 -7.18 -7.18
CA HIS A 789 2.18 -7.78 -7.57
C HIS A 789 2.23 -9.32 -7.49
#